data_28dddb4bd5b2fda8875099732eac19dd
#
_entry.id   28dddb4bd5b2fda8875099732eac19dd
#
_cell.length_a   1.000
_cell.length_b   1.000
_cell.length_c   1.000
_cell.angle_alpha   90.00
_cell.angle_beta   90.00
_cell.angle_gamma   90.00
#
_symmetry.space_group_name_H-M   'P 1'
#
loop_
_entity.id
_entity.type
_entity.pdbx_description
1 polymer ?
#
loop_
_entity_poly.entity_id
_entity_poly.type
_entity_poly.pdbx_seq_one_letter_code
_entity_poly.pdbx_strand_id
1 'polypeptide(L)'
;MQAQYAEGGGAVVVASRQRPGGRPESVGGVRVALGLVSGAVAIALCAVLVDRFVLGAEWWQVRHTVTAEPVTPQSETGPPPGPLAVSWEQTTRTHHGAVAGHDGVAYAVAQGQVVTASGHGLDVRDARTGAPRWSYRRSGWTLLGWASTRSRLVAHFQRDGDRTDRLLVAFDALSGGLLWRREGERPAAVSRATLRWPAGSDVLLTTDEPRRTLFGVSAVSGKRVWRLALPRGCRLFEGGARPSDGRESLAALALECAGGDRHSRLLAVAPATGSVRWNRPLGSPESPEVSMLDGVTLASDGTALRAFDDRGGAFAEWKGDGVCGDAMCQAVLTAGRLMIVYHPDGERRSVTRMEARRVPSGKVEWERDVPAYAALAQAGGRVFALRPRLSERLLPAGVDIVEPGGGTITTAPAPFALNTDLPGARPWLAAAGGLLYAGVPQAAPRPDGAARLVALRGGLTGAGPAELDGVPAGDWPDACSLLEKADLAAAHMAGHVAEPVRANAGTVRLPRAVSCTYKPSKGKPSKGEPKDPEGKRRNPPEPGPTGSPGSASPSSSASATPSATGPAGTAGPVGTTGPDTAVGSITVSVRWVARTDHAASRMLDALQATQAQARRRRDIRADEAYEIGPTAGMIALRVRRYVVVVEAERPAGAAARLARSIAYRLNNPS
;
A
#
# COMPACT_ATOMS: atom_id res chain seq x y z
N MET A 1 14.33 -38.28 -8.35
CA MET A 1 15.14 -39.24 -7.56
C MET A 1 14.69 -39.11 -6.11
N GLN A 2 13.86 -40.03 -5.68
CA GLN A 2 13.36 -40.14 -4.32
C GLN A 2 14.36 -41.03 -3.54
N ALA A 3 14.91 -40.51 -2.47
CA ALA A 3 15.68 -41.33 -1.51
C ALA A 3 14.75 -41.70 -0.35
N GLN A 4 14.43 -42.99 -0.29
CA GLN A 4 13.81 -43.63 0.86
C GLN A 4 14.85 -43.81 1.96
N TYR A 5 14.54 -43.33 3.17
CA TYR A 5 15.27 -43.69 4.36
C TYR A 5 14.57 -44.86 5.06
N ALA A 6 15.33 -45.95 5.22
CA ALA A 6 14.91 -47.12 5.95
C ALA A 6 15.11 -46.89 7.47
N GLU A 7 14.08 -47.19 8.24
CA GLU A 7 14.15 -47.31 9.69
C GLU A 7 14.82 -48.61 10.06
N GLY A 8 15.92 -48.52 10.83
CA GLY A 8 16.60 -49.67 11.44
C GLY A 8 16.59 -49.52 12.96
N GLY A 9 15.56 -50.04 13.61
CA GLY A 9 15.50 -50.17 15.05
C GLY A 9 16.34 -51.36 15.51
N GLY A 10 17.44 -51.09 16.23
CA GLY A 10 18.22 -52.12 16.95
C GLY A 10 18.03 -51.98 18.44
N ALA A 11 17.22 -52.83 19.00
CA ALA A 11 17.12 -53.01 20.47
C ALA A 11 18.28 -53.80 20.99
N VAL A 12 19.12 -53.20 21.84
CA VAL A 12 20.17 -53.88 22.58
C VAL A 12 19.58 -54.38 23.90
N VAL A 13 19.39 -55.70 23.99
CA VAL A 13 19.04 -56.38 25.24
C VAL A 13 20.32 -56.65 26.02
N VAL A 14 20.51 -56.02 27.18
CA VAL A 14 21.56 -56.28 28.11
C VAL A 14 21.03 -57.27 29.11
N ALA A 15 21.53 -58.51 29.01
CA ALA A 15 21.26 -59.56 29.98
C ALA A 15 22.10 -59.34 31.27
N SER A 16 21.43 -59.14 32.40
CA SER A 16 22.04 -59.07 33.72
C SER A 16 22.26 -60.45 34.28
N ARG A 17 23.52 -60.88 34.50
CA ARG A 17 23.90 -62.03 35.29
C ARG A 17 23.92 -61.62 36.76
N GLN A 18 23.00 -62.17 37.57
CA GLN A 18 23.07 -62.16 39.03
C GLN A 18 24.19 -63.11 39.53
N ARG A 19 25.04 -62.60 40.41
CA ARG A 19 25.87 -63.44 41.35
C ARG A 19 25.54 -63.05 42.78
N PRO A 20 25.44 -64.02 43.65
CA PRO A 20 25.03 -63.78 45.02
C PRO A 20 26.23 -63.55 45.99
N GLY A 21 26.00 -62.71 46.97
CA GLY A 21 26.60 -62.72 48.28
C GLY A 21 27.95 -62.05 48.52
N GLY A 22 27.88 -60.76 48.99
CA GLY A 22 29.02 -60.12 49.66
C GLY A 22 28.47 -58.90 50.45
N ARG A 23 28.78 -58.87 51.76
CA ARG A 23 28.41 -57.84 52.75
C ARG A 23 28.81 -56.46 52.27
N PRO A 24 28.02 -55.41 52.51
CA PRO A 24 28.34 -54.05 52.06
C PRO A 24 29.30 -53.36 53.00
N GLU A 25 30.53 -53.13 52.56
CA GLU A 25 31.39 -52.12 53.12
C GLU A 25 30.97 -50.75 52.55
N SER A 26 30.89 -49.74 53.43
CA SER A 26 30.29 -48.39 53.19
C SER A 26 31.10 -47.46 52.27
N VAL A 27 31.75 -48.00 51.26
CA VAL A 27 32.49 -47.18 50.24
C VAL A 27 31.66 -46.89 48.98
N GLY A 28 30.42 -47.41 48.90
CA GLY A 28 29.56 -47.25 47.69
C GLY A 28 28.99 -45.88 47.47
N GLY A 29 28.75 -45.07 48.51
CA GLY A 29 28.04 -43.76 48.37
C GLY A 29 28.80 -42.69 47.58
N VAL A 30 30.11 -42.61 47.71
CA VAL A 30 30.93 -41.59 47.04
C VAL A 30 31.06 -41.88 45.53
N ARG A 31 31.18 -43.15 45.15
CA ARG A 31 31.29 -43.56 43.73
C ARG A 31 29.99 -43.36 42.98
N VAL A 32 28.82 -43.58 43.60
CA VAL A 32 27.53 -43.34 43.02
C VAL A 32 27.28 -41.83 42.88
N ALA A 33 27.63 -41.03 43.89
CA ALA A 33 27.54 -39.57 43.83
C ALA A 33 28.44 -38.98 42.74
N LEU A 34 29.69 -39.47 42.61
CA LEU A 34 30.60 -39.02 41.54
C LEU A 34 30.06 -39.40 40.13
N GLY A 35 29.48 -40.58 39.99
CA GLY A 35 28.86 -41.02 38.74
C GLY A 35 27.65 -40.16 38.33
N LEU A 36 26.81 -39.76 39.28
CA LEU A 36 25.67 -38.88 39.04
C LEU A 36 26.10 -37.45 38.68
N VAL A 37 27.10 -36.89 39.35
CA VAL A 37 27.66 -35.57 39.04
C VAL A 37 28.33 -35.58 37.65
N SER A 38 29.11 -36.60 37.33
CA SER A 38 29.72 -36.73 36.00
C SER A 38 28.68 -36.88 34.87
N GLY A 39 27.62 -37.64 35.15
CA GLY A 39 26.50 -37.78 34.21
C GLY A 39 25.75 -36.44 33.98
N ALA A 40 25.48 -35.71 35.05
CA ALA A 40 24.82 -34.41 34.98
C ALA A 40 25.68 -33.37 34.21
N VAL A 41 27.00 -33.35 34.46
CA VAL A 41 27.95 -32.47 33.73
C VAL A 41 28.03 -32.88 32.26
N ALA A 42 28.06 -34.16 31.94
CA ALA A 42 28.06 -34.62 30.55
C ALA A 42 26.76 -34.23 29.80
N ILE A 43 25.60 -34.38 30.45
CA ILE A 43 24.32 -33.96 29.89
C ILE A 43 24.27 -32.44 29.69
N ALA A 44 24.74 -31.64 30.65
CA ALA A 44 24.80 -30.18 30.54
C ALA A 44 25.74 -29.76 29.42
N LEU A 45 26.93 -30.38 29.31
CA LEU A 45 27.85 -30.13 28.18
C LEU A 45 27.25 -30.53 26.84
N CYS A 46 26.60 -31.67 26.73
CA CYS A 46 25.88 -32.07 25.52
C CYS A 46 24.76 -31.09 25.18
N ALA A 47 23.99 -30.65 26.16
CA ALA A 47 22.94 -29.64 25.94
C ALA A 47 23.53 -28.33 25.42
N VAL A 48 24.63 -27.83 26.02
CA VAL A 48 25.32 -26.60 25.54
C VAL A 48 25.92 -26.81 24.14
N LEU A 49 26.50 -27.98 23.87
CA LEU A 49 27.04 -28.28 22.55
C LEU A 49 25.93 -28.38 21.49
N VAL A 50 24.82 -29.03 21.83
CA VAL A 50 23.64 -29.08 20.93
C VAL A 50 23.05 -27.70 20.72
N ASP A 51 22.88 -26.91 21.76
CA ASP A 51 22.37 -25.54 21.64
C ASP A 51 23.30 -24.69 20.79
N ARG A 52 24.61 -24.71 21.04
CA ARG A 52 25.57 -23.84 20.35
C ARG A 52 25.96 -24.32 18.94
N PHE A 53 26.12 -25.63 18.72
CA PHE A 53 26.63 -26.16 17.45
C PHE A 53 25.57 -26.80 16.57
N VAL A 54 24.41 -27.16 17.12
CA VAL A 54 23.31 -27.74 16.36
C VAL A 54 22.16 -26.70 16.21
N LEU A 55 21.58 -26.24 17.33
CA LEU A 55 20.44 -25.33 17.29
C LEU A 55 20.87 -23.91 16.92
N GLY A 56 22.04 -23.46 17.35
CA GLY A 56 22.63 -22.16 16.98
C GLY A 56 23.35 -22.16 15.63
N ALA A 57 23.47 -23.31 14.97
CA ALA A 57 24.19 -23.38 13.70
C ALA A 57 23.43 -22.70 12.57
N GLU A 58 24.16 -21.96 11.74
CA GLU A 58 23.57 -21.19 10.64
C GLU A 58 22.76 -22.02 9.66
N TRP A 59 23.14 -23.29 9.43
CA TRP A 59 22.44 -24.16 8.48
C TRP A 59 20.98 -24.47 8.88
N TRP A 60 20.62 -24.34 10.14
CA TRP A 60 19.23 -24.40 10.60
C TRP A 60 18.49 -23.06 10.41
N GLN A 61 19.21 -21.98 10.56
CA GLN A 61 18.63 -20.63 10.52
C GLN A 61 18.51 -20.10 9.10
N VAL A 62 19.34 -20.55 8.18
CA VAL A 62 19.41 -20.04 6.82
C VAL A 62 18.85 -21.05 5.82
N ARG A 63 17.82 -20.64 5.12
CA ARG A 63 17.33 -21.32 3.92
C ARG A 63 17.75 -20.49 2.71
N HIS A 64 18.67 -21.03 1.93
CA HIS A 64 19.24 -20.34 0.78
C HIS A 64 19.18 -21.24 -0.44
N THR A 65 18.56 -20.73 -1.51
CA THR A 65 18.54 -21.39 -2.80
C THR A 65 19.25 -20.48 -3.82
N VAL A 66 20.00 -21.07 -4.70
CA VAL A 66 20.71 -20.39 -5.79
C VAL A 66 20.34 -20.99 -7.12
N THR A 67 20.59 -20.27 -8.20
CA THR A 67 20.35 -20.73 -9.56
C THR A 67 21.56 -20.48 -10.45
N ALA A 68 21.83 -21.37 -11.38
CA ALA A 68 22.79 -21.18 -12.44
C ALA A 68 22.11 -20.78 -13.78
N GLU A 69 20.78 -20.78 -13.81
CA GLU A 69 20.04 -20.44 -15.02
C GLU A 69 20.27 -18.98 -15.43
N PRO A 70 20.56 -18.70 -16.69
CA PRO A 70 20.71 -17.35 -17.19
C PRO A 70 19.39 -16.58 -17.08
N VAL A 71 19.48 -15.28 -16.88
CA VAL A 71 18.33 -14.37 -16.92
C VAL A 71 18.20 -13.80 -18.32
N THR A 72 16.98 -13.76 -18.83
CA THR A 72 16.69 -13.00 -20.05
C THR A 72 16.52 -11.52 -19.68
N PRO A 73 17.42 -10.65 -20.13
CA PRO A 73 17.27 -9.21 -19.88
C PRO A 73 15.94 -8.71 -20.42
N GLN A 74 15.28 -7.85 -19.66
CA GLN A 74 14.05 -7.20 -20.08
C GLN A 74 14.35 -5.78 -20.59
N SER A 75 13.64 -5.39 -21.65
CA SER A 75 13.62 -4.01 -22.13
C SER A 75 12.85 -3.10 -21.15
N GLU A 76 13.15 -1.81 -21.17
CA GLU A 76 12.42 -0.78 -20.41
C GLU A 76 11.11 -0.38 -21.11
N THR A 77 10.30 -1.37 -21.49
CA THR A 77 9.02 -1.17 -22.18
C THR A 77 7.87 -1.59 -21.29
N GLY A 78 6.82 -0.78 -21.30
CA GLY A 78 5.55 -1.14 -20.66
C GLY A 78 4.70 -2.07 -21.53
N PRO A 79 3.57 -2.53 -21.03
CA PRO A 79 2.65 -3.34 -21.79
C PRO A 79 2.11 -2.58 -23.03
N PRO A 80 1.78 -3.28 -24.11
CA PRO A 80 1.02 -2.71 -25.21
C PRO A 80 -0.29 -2.09 -24.73
N PRO A 81 -0.81 -1.04 -25.40
CA PRO A 81 -2.10 -0.45 -25.07
C PRO A 81 -3.22 -1.49 -25.14
N GLY A 82 -4.26 -1.28 -24.33
CA GLY A 82 -5.45 -2.11 -24.28
C GLY A 82 -5.69 -2.70 -22.88
N PRO A 83 -6.75 -3.52 -22.75
CA PRO A 83 -7.05 -4.20 -21.50
C PRO A 83 -5.90 -5.04 -21.00
N LEU A 84 -5.77 -5.12 -19.68
CA LEU A 84 -4.72 -5.86 -19.00
C LEU A 84 -5.25 -7.22 -18.56
N ALA A 85 -4.46 -8.28 -18.77
CA ALA A 85 -4.77 -9.61 -18.25
C ALA A 85 -3.61 -10.14 -17.40
N VAL A 86 -3.93 -10.99 -16.42
CA VAL A 86 -2.93 -11.66 -15.60
C VAL A 86 -2.08 -12.57 -16.48
N SER A 87 -0.76 -12.36 -16.44
CA SER A 87 0.24 -13.26 -17.01
C SER A 87 0.64 -14.32 -15.99
N TRP A 88 0.97 -13.87 -14.79
CA TRP A 88 1.24 -14.69 -13.62
C TRP A 88 0.99 -13.91 -12.34
N GLU A 89 0.84 -14.61 -11.23
CA GLU A 89 0.65 -14.01 -9.91
C GLU A 89 1.35 -14.78 -8.80
N GLN A 90 1.67 -14.09 -7.72
CA GLN A 90 2.25 -14.65 -6.51
C GLN A 90 1.63 -14.00 -5.29
N THR A 91 1.26 -14.81 -4.30
CA THR A 91 0.86 -14.31 -2.98
C THR A 91 1.99 -14.53 -1.99
N THR A 92 2.33 -13.48 -1.24
CA THR A 92 3.35 -13.50 -0.18
C THR A 92 2.65 -13.16 1.13
N ARG A 93 2.88 -13.95 2.17
CA ARG A 93 2.40 -13.64 3.52
C ARG A 93 3.25 -12.52 4.08
N THR A 94 2.58 -11.56 4.70
CA THR A 94 3.23 -10.47 5.43
C THR A 94 3.25 -10.83 6.90
N HIS A 95 4.36 -10.59 7.57
CA HIS A 95 4.42 -10.71 9.03
C HIS A 95 4.29 -9.34 9.66
N HIS A 96 3.47 -9.24 10.71
CA HIS A 96 3.48 -8.10 11.59
C HIS A 96 4.84 -8.02 12.30
N GLY A 97 5.39 -6.84 12.39
CA GLY A 97 6.71 -6.62 12.98
C GLY A 97 7.74 -6.32 11.92
N ALA A 98 7.24 -5.77 11.00
CA ALA A 98 7.74 -5.00 9.91
C ALA A 98 9.20 -4.72 9.88
N VAL A 99 9.71 -5.08 8.82
CA VAL A 99 10.83 -4.48 8.14
C VAL A 99 10.76 -2.95 8.31
N ALA A 100 11.46 -2.45 9.34
CA ALA A 100 11.58 -1.01 9.61
C ALA A 100 10.26 -0.20 9.56
N GLY A 101 9.17 -0.73 10.14
CA GLY A 101 7.88 -0.03 10.16
C GLY A 101 7.05 -0.18 8.89
N HIS A 102 7.38 -1.09 8.00
CA HIS A 102 6.47 -1.60 6.96
C HIS A 102 5.87 -2.92 7.39
N ASP A 103 4.59 -2.89 7.63
CA ASP A 103 3.79 -4.10 7.63
C ASP A 103 3.62 -4.48 6.18
N GLY A 104 4.57 -5.18 5.57
CA GLY A 104 4.36 -5.38 4.17
C GLY A 104 5.44 -6.14 3.44
N VAL A 105 5.21 -6.18 2.19
CA VAL A 105 6.09 -6.74 1.19
C VAL A 105 6.57 -5.61 0.30
N ALA A 106 7.86 -5.51 0.11
CA ALA A 106 8.48 -4.59 -0.84
C ALA A 106 8.85 -5.34 -2.11
N TYR A 107 8.81 -4.65 -3.24
CA TYR A 107 9.08 -5.21 -4.56
C TYR A 107 10.08 -4.37 -5.34
N ALA A 108 10.83 -5.00 -6.22
CA ALA A 108 11.53 -4.33 -7.30
C ALA A 108 11.61 -5.22 -8.55
N VAL A 109 11.64 -4.59 -9.71
CA VAL A 109 11.90 -5.25 -10.99
C VAL A 109 13.24 -4.77 -11.51
N ALA A 110 14.16 -5.67 -11.71
CA ALA A 110 15.47 -5.35 -12.24
C ALA A 110 16.05 -6.53 -13.03
N GLN A 111 16.72 -6.27 -14.15
CA GLN A 111 17.47 -7.25 -14.93
C GLN A 111 16.69 -8.52 -15.29
N GLY A 112 15.41 -8.42 -15.62
CA GLY A 112 14.57 -9.58 -15.93
C GLY A 112 14.12 -10.40 -14.74
N GLN A 113 14.25 -9.87 -13.53
CA GLN A 113 13.83 -10.51 -12.28
C GLN A 113 12.90 -9.61 -11.48
N VAL A 114 12.01 -10.23 -10.71
CA VAL A 114 11.23 -9.56 -9.66
C VAL A 114 11.74 -10.04 -8.31
N VAL A 115 12.16 -9.09 -7.50
CA VAL A 115 12.53 -9.30 -6.11
C VAL A 115 11.32 -9.01 -5.24
N THR A 116 10.95 -9.94 -4.38
CA THR A 116 9.94 -9.78 -3.34
C THR A 116 10.64 -9.87 -1.99
N ALA A 117 10.62 -8.80 -1.22
CA ALA A 117 11.17 -8.74 0.13
C ALA A 117 10.04 -8.77 1.15
N SER A 118 10.13 -9.66 2.12
CA SER A 118 9.22 -9.78 3.26
C SER A 118 10.00 -9.81 4.57
N GLY A 119 9.34 -9.71 5.72
CA GLY A 119 10.01 -9.76 7.03
C GLY A 119 10.94 -10.95 7.24
N HIS A 120 10.75 -12.04 6.51
CA HIS A 120 11.60 -13.24 6.63
C HIS A 120 12.75 -13.32 5.63
N GLY A 121 12.80 -12.47 4.63
CA GLY A 121 13.86 -12.50 3.62
C GLY A 121 13.41 -12.13 2.23
N LEU A 122 14.09 -12.72 1.27
CA LEU A 122 14.00 -12.38 -0.15
C LEU A 122 13.55 -13.59 -0.96
N ASP A 123 12.63 -13.37 -1.88
CA ASP A 123 12.25 -14.32 -2.93
C ASP A 123 12.45 -13.64 -4.29
N VAL A 124 13.21 -14.27 -5.17
CA VAL A 124 13.48 -13.74 -6.51
C VAL A 124 12.92 -14.67 -7.56
N ARG A 125 12.22 -14.07 -8.52
CA ARG A 125 11.55 -14.78 -9.60
C ARG A 125 11.94 -14.25 -10.95
N ASP A 126 11.81 -15.07 -11.96
CA ASP A 126 11.84 -14.63 -13.33
C ASP A 126 10.69 -13.67 -13.61
N ALA A 127 10.98 -12.48 -14.10
CA ALA A 127 9.99 -11.44 -14.26
C ALA A 127 8.96 -11.76 -15.35
N ARG A 128 9.35 -12.52 -16.37
CA ARG A 128 8.47 -12.86 -17.49
C ARG A 128 7.50 -13.99 -17.16
N THR A 129 7.97 -15.00 -16.43
CA THR A 129 7.22 -16.23 -16.21
C THR A 129 6.69 -16.39 -14.77
N GLY A 130 7.24 -15.64 -13.82
CA GLY A 130 6.96 -15.80 -12.40
C GLY A 130 7.62 -17.05 -11.78
N ALA A 131 8.43 -17.80 -12.52
CA ALA A 131 9.12 -18.98 -12.02
C ALA A 131 10.10 -18.61 -10.89
N PRO A 132 10.16 -19.37 -9.78
CA PRO A 132 11.12 -19.10 -8.72
C PRO A 132 12.54 -19.30 -9.24
N ARG A 133 13.45 -18.40 -8.87
CA ARG A 133 14.87 -18.46 -9.25
C ARG A 133 15.74 -18.76 -8.04
N TRP A 134 15.76 -17.87 -7.06
CA TRP A 134 16.51 -18.05 -5.84
C TRP A 134 15.80 -17.36 -4.66
N SER A 135 16.18 -17.75 -3.45
CA SER A 135 15.62 -17.16 -2.24
C SER A 135 16.63 -17.19 -1.11
N TYR A 136 16.49 -16.26 -0.18
CA TYR A 136 17.25 -16.24 1.08
C TYR A 136 16.33 -15.87 2.22
N ARG A 137 16.29 -16.74 3.24
CA ARG A 137 15.50 -16.56 4.45
C ARG A 137 16.34 -16.91 5.66
N ARG A 138 16.19 -16.15 6.73
CA ARG A 138 16.91 -16.35 7.98
C ARG A 138 15.94 -16.39 9.17
N SER A 139 15.82 -17.55 9.81
CA SER A 139 14.97 -17.73 10.99
C SER A 139 15.55 -17.00 12.20
N GLY A 140 14.69 -16.38 13.03
CA GLY A 140 15.12 -15.57 14.17
C GLY A 140 15.74 -14.22 13.81
N TRP A 141 15.56 -13.79 12.55
CA TRP A 141 16.00 -12.49 12.05
C TRP A 141 14.90 -11.86 11.21
N THR A 142 14.76 -10.56 11.35
CA THR A 142 13.83 -9.75 10.56
C THR A 142 14.60 -8.96 9.52
N LEU A 143 14.16 -9.01 8.26
CA LEU A 143 14.68 -8.18 7.19
C LEU A 143 14.23 -6.72 7.42
N LEU A 144 15.17 -5.82 7.70
CA LEU A 144 14.88 -4.40 7.91
C LEU A 144 14.84 -3.58 6.62
N GLY A 145 15.52 -4.02 5.60
CA GLY A 145 15.58 -3.33 4.33
C GLY A 145 16.49 -4.04 3.35
N TRP A 146 16.40 -3.64 2.10
CA TRP A 146 17.21 -4.19 1.02
C TRP A 146 17.37 -3.19 -0.12
N ALA A 147 18.40 -3.39 -0.92
CA ALA A 147 18.64 -2.62 -2.12
C ALA A 147 19.19 -3.53 -3.23
N SER A 148 18.89 -3.19 -4.46
CA SER A 148 19.32 -3.92 -5.63
C SER A 148 19.97 -2.98 -6.65
N THR A 149 21.13 -3.38 -7.17
CA THR A 149 21.73 -2.81 -8.39
C THR A 149 21.57 -3.80 -9.53
N ARG A 150 22.21 -3.50 -10.67
CA ARG A 150 22.21 -4.44 -11.81
C ARG A 150 22.87 -5.77 -11.51
N SER A 151 23.84 -5.81 -10.60
CA SER A 151 24.66 -7.01 -10.36
C SER A 151 24.66 -7.48 -8.93
N ARG A 152 24.16 -6.68 -8.00
CA ARG A 152 24.23 -6.96 -6.55
C ARG A 152 22.88 -6.72 -5.88
N LEU A 153 22.61 -7.52 -4.86
CA LEU A 153 21.51 -7.30 -3.94
C LEU A 153 22.07 -7.35 -2.52
N VAL A 154 21.79 -6.34 -1.71
CA VAL A 154 22.20 -6.29 -0.31
C VAL A 154 20.98 -6.25 0.57
N ALA A 155 20.94 -7.11 1.57
CA ALA A 155 19.88 -7.19 2.56
C ALA A 155 20.40 -6.87 3.96
N HIS A 156 19.62 -6.12 4.73
CA HIS A 156 19.93 -5.74 6.10
C HIS A 156 18.98 -6.41 7.06
N PHE A 157 19.51 -7.26 7.90
CA PHE A 157 18.76 -8.03 8.90
C PHE A 157 19.06 -7.53 10.31
N GLN A 158 18.09 -7.70 11.19
CA GLN A 158 18.22 -7.54 12.64
C GLN A 158 17.77 -8.82 13.31
N ARG A 159 18.49 -9.27 14.36
CA ARG A 159 18.08 -10.42 15.15
C ARG A 159 16.79 -10.10 15.93
N ASP A 160 15.87 -11.04 15.95
CA ASP A 160 14.63 -10.90 16.70
C ASP A 160 14.94 -10.83 18.20
N GLY A 161 14.39 -9.82 18.87
CA GLY A 161 14.65 -9.56 20.30
C GLY A 161 15.94 -8.78 20.61
N ASP A 162 16.87 -8.65 19.67
CA ASP A 162 18.10 -7.86 19.86
C ASP A 162 18.26 -6.78 18.79
N ARG A 163 18.01 -5.53 19.18
CA ARG A 163 18.11 -4.38 18.25
C ARG A 163 19.56 -3.99 17.90
N THR A 164 20.54 -4.52 18.61
CA THR A 164 21.95 -4.23 18.38
C THR A 164 22.60 -5.22 17.43
N ASP A 165 22.11 -6.45 17.38
CA ASP A 165 22.63 -7.48 16.49
C ASP A 165 22.08 -7.29 15.06
N ARG A 166 22.93 -6.81 14.18
CA ARG A 166 22.61 -6.46 12.80
C ARG A 166 23.55 -7.10 11.83
N LEU A 167 23.02 -7.45 10.66
CA LEU A 167 23.74 -8.16 9.63
C LEU A 167 23.42 -7.60 8.25
N LEU A 168 24.44 -7.21 7.49
CA LEU A 168 24.36 -6.97 6.06
C LEU A 168 24.81 -8.22 5.31
N VAL A 169 24.04 -8.62 4.34
CA VAL A 169 24.32 -9.78 3.47
C VAL A 169 24.21 -9.32 2.03
N ALA A 170 25.24 -9.58 1.23
CA ALA A 170 25.23 -9.27 -0.19
C ALA A 170 25.20 -10.54 -1.04
N PHE A 171 24.44 -10.46 -2.12
CA PHE A 171 24.23 -11.53 -3.06
C PHE A 171 24.58 -11.07 -4.47
N ASP A 172 25.02 -12.00 -5.29
CA ASP A 172 24.93 -11.83 -6.73
C ASP A 172 23.45 -11.76 -7.11
N ALA A 173 23.04 -10.67 -7.76
CA ALA A 173 21.61 -10.41 -8.01
C ALA A 173 20.99 -11.44 -8.95
N LEU A 174 21.76 -12.01 -9.87
CA LEU A 174 21.25 -12.92 -10.90
C LEU A 174 21.13 -14.37 -10.42
N SER A 175 22.13 -14.83 -9.67
CA SER A 175 22.22 -16.22 -9.21
C SER A 175 21.77 -16.45 -7.76
N GLY A 176 21.73 -15.38 -6.95
CA GLY A 176 21.54 -15.47 -5.51
C GLY A 176 22.79 -15.94 -4.75
N GLY A 177 23.93 -16.11 -5.43
CA GLY A 177 25.17 -16.52 -4.78
C GLY A 177 25.60 -15.53 -3.71
N LEU A 178 25.93 -16.04 -2.50
CA LEU A 178 26.40 -15.22 -1.37
C LEU A 178 27.79 -14.67 -1.72
N LEU A 179 27.94 -13.35 -1.62
CA LEU A 179 29.20 -12.64 -1.91
C LEU A 179 29.98 -12.33 -0.64
N TRP A 180 29.30 -11.69 0.31
CA TRP A 180 29.87 -11.32 1.60
C TRP A 180 28.79 -11.09 2.63
N ARG A 181 29.21 -11.05 3.90
CA ARG A 181 28.39 -10.65 5.05
C ARG A 181 29.20 -9.76 5.99
N ARG A 182 28.52 -8.84 6.68
CA ARG A 182 29.11 -7.95 7.68
C ARG A 182 28.15 -7.74 8.82
N GLU A 183 28.67 -7.88 10.03
CA GLU A 183 27.95 -7.63 11.27
C GLU A 183 28.16 -6.18 11.74
N GLY A 184 27.18 -5.64 12.45
CA GLY A 184 27.27 -4.32 13.10
C GLY A 184 27.16 -3.09 12.17
N GLU A 185 27.09 -3.27 10.87
CA GLU A 185 26.95 -2.13 9.94
C GLU A 185 25.51 -1.60 9.93
N ARG A 186 25.37 -0.29 9.96
CA ARG A 186 24.09 0.41 9.89
C ARG A 186 23.96 1.16 8.57
N PRO A 187 22.97 0.87 7.73
CA PRO A 187 22.73 1.64 6.52
C PRO A 187 22.42 3.10 6.82
N ALA A 188 22.87 4.01 5.97
CA ALA A 188 22.76 5.44 6.18
C ALA A 188 21.32 5.98 6.09
N ALA A 189 20.52 5.36 5.27
CA ALA A 189 19.12 5.72 5.10
C ALA A 189 18.32 4.46 4.90
N VAL A 190 17.79 3.92 5.96
CA VAL A 190 16.77 2.88 5.92
C VAL A 190 15.46 3.61 5.73
N SER A 191 15.03 3.74 4.50
CA SER A 191 13.63 3.97 4.23
C SER A 191 12.92 2.67 4.50
N ARG A 192 11.86 2.77 5.25
CA ARG A 192 11.00 1.70 5.78
C ARG A 192 11.08 0.29 5.16
N ALA A 193 11.57 0.04 3.98
CA ALA A 193 11.74 -1.29 3.37
C ALA A 193 12.97 -1.40 2.48
N THR A 194 13.71 -0.32 2.23
CA THR A 194 14.84 -0.35 1.30
C THR A 194 16.04 0.39 1.83
N LEU A 195 17.19 -0.19 1.64
CA LEU A 195 18.47 0.51 1.77
C LEU A 195 18.55 1.53 0.64
N ARG A 196 19.07 2.74 0.94
CA ARG A 196 19.36 3.67 -0.12
C ARG A 196 20.61 3.24 -0.87
N TRP A 197 20.39 2.88 -2.10
CA TRP A 197 21.45 2.53 -3.01
C TRP A 197 21.20 3.23 -4.34
N PRO A 198 22.07 4.14 -4.73
CA PRO A 198 21.97 4.72 -6.05
C PRO A 198 22.21 3.64 -7.09
N ALA A 199 21.25 3.43 -7.97
CA ALA A 199 21.27 2.31 -8.91
C ALA A 199 22.47 2.30 -9.88
N GLY A 200 23.14 3.44 -10.06
CA GLY A 200 24.33 3.59 -10.87
C GLY A 200 25.66 3.31 -10.17
N SER A 201 25.66 3.00 -8.86
CA SER A 201 26.87 2.85 -8.06
C SER A 201 26.90 1.51 -7.34
N ASP A 202 28.03 0.82 -7.37
CA ASP A 202 28.29 -0.36 -6.55
C ASP A 202 28.73 0.03 -5.12
N VAL A 203 28.31 1.19 -4.63
CA VAL A 203 28.63 1.70 -3.28
C VAL A 203 27.36 1.90 -2.46
N LEU A 204 27.21 1.11 -1.42
CA LEU A 204 26.18 1.24 -0.41
C LEU A 204 26.57 2.34 0.58
N LEU A 205 25.61 3.19 0.95
CA LEU A 205 25.80 4.19 1.98
C LEU A 205 25.48 3.62 3.36
N THR A 206 26.41 3.74 4.30
CA THR A 206 26.24 3.35 5.70
C THR A 206 26.61 4.51 6.63
N THR A 207 26.25 4.44 7.89
CA THR A 207 26.54 5.46 8.90
C THR A 207 27.02 4.85 10.22
N ASP A 208 27.69 5.66 11.02
CA ASP A 208 28.00 5.32 12.42
C ASP A 208 26.72 5.37 13.29
N GLU A 209 26.81 4.87 14.52
CA GLU A 209 25.69 4.86 15.46
C GLU A 209 25.15 6.26 15.78
N PRO A 210 25.98 7.31 16.04
CA PRO A 210 25.50 8.68 16.24
C PRO A 210 25.03 9.35 14.96
N ARG A 211 25.13 8.69 13.79
CA ARG A 211 24.71 9.19 12.48
C ARG A 211 25.41 10.47 12.03
N ARG A 212 26.65 10.68 12.46
CA ARG A 212 27.47 11.87 12.16
C ARG A 212 28.53 11.65 11.09
N THR A 213 28.73 10.40 10.70
CA THR A 213 29.69 10.00 9.68
C THR A 213 29.01 9.14 8.64
N LEU A 214 29.19 9.49 7.39
CA LEU A 214 28.73 8.71 6.24
C LEU A 214 29.90 7.88 5.71
N PHE A 215 29.66 6.61 5.40
CA PHE A 215 30.63 5.72 4.78
C PHE A 215 30.09 5.20 3.46
N GLY A 216 30.97 5.08 2.47
CA GLY A 216 30.71 4.27 1.30
C GLY A 216 31.24 2.86 1.52
N VAL A 217 30.39 1.86 1.30
CA VAL A 217 30.75 0.44 1.38
C VAL A 217 30.60 -0.18 -0.02
N SER A 218 31.68 -0.77 -0.54
CA SER A 218 31.64 -1.48 -1.81
C SER A 218 30.65 -2.65 -1.74
N ALA A 219 29.67 -2.65 -2.61
CA ALA A 219 28.71 -3.74 -2.75
C ALA A 219 29.37 -5.05 -3.22
N VAL A 220 30.49 -4.93 -3.92
CA VAL A 220 31.25 -6.08 -4.44
C VAL A 220 32.05 -6.77 -3.32
N SER A 221 32.72 -6.01 -2.46
CA SER A 221 33.64 -6.55 -1.47
C SER A 221 33.21 -6.39 -0.01
N GLY A 222 32.16 -5.63 0.25
CA GLY A 222 31.74 -5.27 1.60
C GLY A 222 32.70 -4.33 2.33
N LYS A 223 33.78 -3.87 1.71
CA LYS A 223 34.80 -3.00 2.36
C LYS A 223 34.40 -1.54 2.25
N ARG A 224 34.74 -0.75 3.30
CA ARG A 224 34.60 0.71 3.27
C ARG A 224 35.59 1.28 2.26
N VAL A 225 35.10 2.11 1.34
CA VAL A 225 35.91 2.73 0.26
C VAL A 225 36.17 4.21 0.51
N TRP A 226 35.29 4.89 1.28
CA TRP A 226 35.48 6.28 1.69
C TRP A 226 34.71 6.59 2.98
N ARG A 227 35.04 7.73 3.58
CA ARG A 227 34.42 8.29 4.80
C ARG A 227 34.17 9.77 4.61
N LEU A 228 33.00 10.26 5.01
CA LEU A 228 32.60 11.67 5.01
C LEU A 228 32.06 12.04 6.40
N ALA A 229 32.73 12.95 7.10
CA ALA A 229 32.18 13.58 8.29
C ALA A 229 31.07 14.58 7.88
N LEU A 230 29.91 14.51 8.53
CA LEU A 230 28.83 15.46 8.29
C LEU A 230 29.16 16.84 8.88
N PRO A 231 28.48 17.91 8.43
CA PRO A 231 28.67 19.25 8.99
C PRO A 231 28.49 19.26 10.52
N ARG A 232 29.22 20.15 11.20
CA ARG A 232 29.16 20.28 12.67
C ARG A 232 27.71 20.45 13.14
N GLY A 233 27.35 19.72 14.19
CA GLY A 233 25.99 19.76 14.75
C GLY A 233 24.92 19.04 13.94
N CYS A 234 25.26 18.50 12.76
CA CYS A 234 24.31 17.76 11.94
C CYS A 234 24.46 16.24 12.11
N ARG A 235 23.35 15.54 11.97
CA ARG A 235 23.28 14.08 11.88
C ARG A 235 22.31 13.67 10.78
N LEU A 236 22.45 12.47 10.24
CA LEU A 236 21.46 11.93 9.29
C LEU A 236 20.11 11.81 9.96
N PHE A 237 19.09 12.25 9.25
CA PHE A 237 17.71 12.04 9.67
C PHE A 237 17.36 10.55 9.53
N GLU A 238 16.67 9.99 10.51
CA GLU A 238 16.23 8.59 10.50
C GLU A 238 14.83 8.49 9.93
N GLY A 239 14.69 7.90 8.76
CA GLY A 239 13.45 7.81 8.03
C GLY A 239 13.38 8.76 6.83
N GLY A 240 12.22 8.87 6.22
CA GLY A 240 11.91 9.84 5.17
C GLY A 240 12.57 9.63 3.81
N ALA A 241 13.32 8.53 3.59
CA ALA A 241 13.87 8.24 2.28
C ALA A 241 13.03 7.19 1.55
N ARG A 242 12.66 7.47 0.30
CA ARG A 242 12.02 6.48 -0.58
C ARG A 242 13.05 5.80 -1.47
N PRO A 243 12.77 4.56 -1.92
CA PRO A 243 13.60 3.93 -2.93
C PRO A 243 13.70 4.85 -4.15
N SER A 244 14.88 4.89 -4.71
CA SER A 244 15.13 5.54 -5.97
C SER A 244 14.78 4.60 -7.10
N ASP A 245 13.99 5.07 -8.05
CA ASP A 245 13.69 4.31 -9.27
C ASP A 245 14.70 4.62 -10.40
N GLY A 246 15.69 5.48 -10.12
CA GLY A 246 16.56 6.06 -11.13
C GLY A 246 17.98 5.49 -11.18
N ARG A 247 18.64 5.79 -12.28
CA ARG A 247 20.08 5.55 -12.54
C ARG A 247 20.92 6.67 -11.94
N GLU A 248 20.93 6.81 -10.63
CA GLU A 248 21.41 8.01 -9.98
C GLU A 248 22.92 8.02 -9.77
N SER A 249 23.54 9.11 -10.21
CA SER A 249 24.91 9.47 -9.86
C SER A 249 25.03 10.20 -8.52
N LEU A 250 23.91 10.55 -7.89
CA LEU A 250 23.80 11.29 -6.63
C LEU A 250 22.97 10.52 -5.61
N ALA A 251 23.30 10.73 -4.34
CA ALA A 251 22.45 10.37 -3.21
C ALA A 251 22.14 11.63 -2.39
N ALA A 252 20.86 12.01 -2.32
CA ALA A 252 20.41 13.11 -1.49
C ALA A 252 19.89 12.58 -0.16
N LEU A 253 20.37 13.15 0.93
CA LEU A 253 20.14 12.74 2.31
C LEU A 253 19.65 13.93 3.12
N ALA A 254 18.60 13.72 3.92
CA ALA A 254 18.16 14.72 4.87
C ALA A 254 19.05 14.70 6.13
N LEU A 255 19.44 15.88 6.59
CA LEU A 255 20.17 16.08 7.81
C LEU A 255 19.33 16.86 8.81
N GLU A 256 19.41 16.46 10.06
CA GLU A 256 18.92 17.19 11.21
C GLU A 256 20.12 17.91 11.86
N CYS A 257 20.07 19.24 11.95
CA CYS A 257 21.17 20.06 12.46
C CYS A 257 20.76 20.76 13.75
N ALA A 258 21.63 20.71 14.78
CA ALA A 258 21.45 21.47 16.01
C ALA A 258 21.82 22.94 15.78
N GLY A 259 20.95 23.87 16.17
CA GLY A 259 21.11 25.30 16.09
C GLY A 259 19.89 25.97 16.73
N GLY A 260 19.91 27.31 16.97
CA GLY A 260 18.81 28.04 17.62
C GLY A 260 17.46 27.85 16.95
N ASP A 261 17.46 27.67 15.64
CA ASP A 261 16.35 27.14 14.86
C ASP A 261 16.78 25.77 14.32
N ARG A 262 16.10 24.73 14.70
CA ARG A 262 16.34 23.37 14.19
C ARG A 262 16.09 23.36 12.68
N HIS A 263 17.15 23.42 11.89
CA HIS A 263 17.07 23.45 10.45
C HIS A 263 17.38 22.10 9.86
N SER A 264 16.47 21.57 9.06
CA SER A 264 16.77 20.46 8.18
C SER A 264 17.62 20.94 6.99
N ARG A 265 18.56 20.12 6.57
CA ARG A 265 19.36 20.34 5.37
C ARG A 265 19.29 19.15 4.45
N LEU A 266 19.42 19.40 3.19
CA LEU A 266 19.51 18.38 2.16
C LEU A 266 20.95 18.31 1.65
N LEU A 267 21.61 17.18 1.86
CA LEU A 267 22.99 16.93 1.45
C LEU A 267 22.99 15.96 0.28
N ALA A 268 23.53 16.36 -0.86
CA ALA A 268 23.76 15.47 -1.98
C ALA A 268 25.24 15.08 -2.08
N VAL A 269 25.48 13.78 -2.18
CA VAL A 269 26.81 13.20 -2.30
C VAL A 269 26.91 12.33 -3.54
N ALA A 270 28.10 12.27 -4.13
CA ALA A 270 28.41 11.29 -5.15
C ALA A 270 28.74 9.95 -4.48
N PRO A 271 27.95 8.89 -4.61
CA PRO A 271 28.13 7.66 -3.86
C PRO A 271 29.48 6.97 -4.12
N ALA A 272 29.97 7.05 -5.33
CA ALA A 272 31.24 6.44 -5.72
C ALA A 272 32.45 7.00 -4.98
N THR A 273 32.44 8.31 -4.66
CA THR A 273 33.60 9.02 -4.10
C THR A 273 33.38 9.62 -2.73
N GLY A 274 32.12 9.73 -2.29
CA GLY A 274 31.75 10.47 -1.05
C GLY A 274 31.86 11.98 -1.20
N SER A 275 32.13 12.53 -2.38
CA SER A 275 32.25 13.98 -2.58
C SER A 275 30.89 14.66 -2.47
N VAL A 276 30.83 15.73 -1.69
CA VAL A 276 29.64 16.58 -1.57
C VAL A 276 29.43 17.34 -2.88
N ARG A 277 28.28 17.18 -3.50
CA ARG A 277 27.91 17.90 -4.70
C ARG A 277 27.25 19.24 -4.37
N TRP A 278 26.31 19.19 -3.46
CA TRP A 278 25.63 20.39 -2.98
C TRP A 278 25.04 20.14 -1.59
N ASN A 279 24.73 21.25 -0.90
CA ASN A 279 24.09 21.25 0.41
C ASN A 279 23.11 22.41 0.47
N ARG A 280 21.82 22.16 0.74
CA ARG A 280 20.75 23.15 0.73
C ARG A 280 19.96 23.14 2.03
N PRO A 281 19.50 24.30 2.52
CA PRO A 281 18.53 24.34 3.61
C PRO A 281 17.20 23.78 3.12
N LEU A 282 16.49 23.06 3.98
CA LEU A 282 15.19 22.47 3.65
C LEU A 282 14.03 23.12 4.42
N GLY A 283 14.29 23.91 5.47
CA GLY A 283 13.25 24.56 6.28
C GLY A 283 12.95 23.83 7.59
N SER A 284 11.68 23.66 7.93
CA SER A 284 11.23 23.12 9.21
C SER A 284 11.60 21.64 9.40
N PRO A 285 11.91 21.20 10.65
CA PRO A 285 12.55 19.92 10.93
C PRO A 285 11.62 18.73 11.10
N GLU A 286 10.29 18.88 11.05
CA GLU A 286 9.43 17.88 11.67
C GLU A 286 9.42 16.51 11.01
N SER A 287 9.67 16.37 9.73
CA SER A 287 9.84 15.06 9.08
C SER A 287 10.19 15.22 7.59
N PRO A 288 11.44 15.56 7.26
CA PRO A 288 11.80 15.72 5.86
C PRO A 288 11.72 14.38 5.13
N GLU A 289 10.95 14.33 4.09
CA GLU A 289 10.92 13.20 3.17
C GLU A 289 11.70 13.52 1.90
N VAL A 290 12.52 12.58 1.45
CA VAL A 290 13.35 12.75 0.25
C VAL A 290 13.09 11.60 -0.72
N SER A 291 12.76 11.92 -1.95
CA SER A 291 12.67 10.97 -3.07
C SER A 291 13.61 11.40 -4.17
N MET A 292 14.24 10.43 -4.83
CA MET A 292 15.15 10.69 -5.94
C MET A 292 14.63 10.03 -7.20
N LEU A 293 14.64 10.79 -8.26
CA LEU A 293 14.34 10.40 -9.62
C LEU A 293 15.57 10.74 -10.46
N ASP A 294 15.77 10.11 -11.59
CA ASP A 294 16.98 10.27 -12.42
C ASP A 294 17.34 11.76 -12.65
N GLY A 295 18.33 12.26 -11.91
CA GLY A 295 18.77 13.67 -11.93
C GLY A 295 17.87 14.69 -11.23
N VAL A 296 16.78 14.26 -10.58
CA VAL A 296 15.88 15.13 -9.82
C VAL A 296 15.75 14.65 -8.39
N THR A 297 15.88 15.56 -7.43
CA THR A 297 15.61 15.32 -6.02
C THR A 297 14.33 16.02 -5.60
N LEU A 298 13.37 15.27 -5.09
CA LEU A 298 12.18 15.81 -4.43
C LEU A 298 12.40 15.78 -2.93
N ALA A 299 12.12 16.89 -2.26
CA ALA A 299 12.22 16.98 -0.82
C ALA A 299 11.02 17.71 -0.24
N SER A 300 10.38 17.12 0.76
CA SER A 300 9.29 17.72 1.51
C SER A 300 9.72 18.02 2.93
N ASP A 301 9.33 19.17 3.45
CA ASP A 301 9.49 19.57 4.86
C ASP A 301 8.17 19.51 5.64
N GLY A 302 7.13 18.95 5.05
CA GLY A 302 5.78 18.88 5.61
C GLY A 302 4.89 20.05 5.20
N THR A 303 5.47 21.24 4.92
CA THR A 303 4.72 22.46 4.52
C THR A 303 4.86 22.77 3.04
N ALA A 304 5.91 22.26 2.40
CA ALA A 304 6.15 22.40 0.97
C ALA A 304 6.91 21.21 0.43
N LEU A 305 6.66 20.91 -0.84
CA LEU A 305 7.46 20.01 -1.64
C LEU A 305 8.31 20.82 -2.61
N ARG A 306 9.59 20.53 -2.67
CA ARG A 306 10.54 21.20 -3.59
C ARG A 306 11.22 20.20 -4.50
N ALA A 307 11.43 20.60 -5.75
CA ALA A 307 12.20 19.82 -6.73
C ALA A 307 13.53 20.52 -7.02
N PHE A 308 14.61 19.75 -6.93
CA PHE A 308 15.97 20.21 -7.18
C PHE A 308 16.58 19.45 -8.36
N ASP A 309 17.34 20.13 -9.17
CA ASP A 309 18.14 19.53 -10.23
C ASP A 309 19.40 18.84 -9.67
N ASP A 310 20.22 18.26 -10.52
CA ASP A 310 21.47 17.58 -10.19
C ASP A 310 22.56 18.51 -9.59
N ARG A 311 22.42 19.84 -9.75
CA ARG A 311 23.28 20.90 -9.20
C ARG A 311 22.74 21.49 -7.92
N GLY A 312 21.56 21.03 -7.48
CA GLY A 312 20.88 21.56 -6.29
C GLY A 312 20.19 22.90 -6.53
N GLY A 313 19.90 23.25 -7.78
CA GLY A 313 19.04 24.37 -8.14
C GLY A 313 17.58 23.95 -7.93
N ALA A 314 16.85 24.71 -7.07
CA ALA A 314 15.41 24.50 -6.95
C ALA A 314 14.71 25.04 -8.20
N PHE A 315 13.95 24.21 -8.89
CA PHE A 315 13.25 24.59 -10.11
C PHE A 315 11.71 24.54 -10.00
N ALA A 316 11.19 23.93 -8.93
CA ALA A 316 9.76 23.90 -8.65
C ALA A 316 9.49 23.81 -7.15
N GLU A 317 8.37 24.39 -6.72
CA GLU A 317 7.88 24.32 -5.35
C GLU A 317 6.34 24.22 -5.37
N TRP A 318 5.80 23.32 -4.53
CA TRP A 318 4.36 23.17 -4.27
C TRP A 318 4.15 23.45 -2.78
N LYS A 319 3.40 24.51 -2.46
CA LYS A 319 3.14 24.97 -1.10
C LYS A 319 1.81 24.48 -0.59
N GLY A 320 1.73 24.20 0.68
CA GLY A 320 0.52 23.85 1.41
C GLY A 320 0.70 22.61 2.29
N ASP A 321 0.09 22.67 3.45
CA ASP A 321 -0.01 21.55 4.34
C ASP A 321 -0.81 20.42 3.67
N GLY A 322 -0.26 19.20 3.70
CA GLY A 322 -0.92 18.07 3.10
C GLY A 322 -0.92 18.02 1.57
N VAL A 323 -0.09 18.83 0.88
CA VAL A 323 0.03 18.82 -0.59
C VAL A 323 0.31 17.42 -1.15
N CYS A 324 1.01 16.58 -0.40
CA CYS A 324 1.26 15.18 -0.76
C CYS A 324 0.38 14.19 0.03
N GLY A 325 -0.57 14.65 0.82
CA GLY A 325 -1.32 13.81 1.74
C GLY A 325 -0.45 13.34 2.92
N ASP A 326 -0.68 12.11 3.41
CA ASP A 326 0.07 11.53 4.54
C ASP A 326 1.41 10.89 4.11
N ALA A 327 1.80 11.08 2.86
CA ALA A 327 3.00 10.51 2.28
C ALA A 327 3.60 11.47 1.24
N MET A 328 4.86 11.22 0.84
CA MET A 328 5.48 11.94 -0.28
C MET A 328 4.60 11.87 -1.53
N CYS A 329 4.49 12.97 -2.26
CA CYS A 329 3.82 13.01 -3.55
C CYS A 329 4.36 11.91 -4.48
N GLN A 330 3.47 11.27 -5.21
CA GLN A 330 3.88 10.32 -6.23
C GLN A 330 4.43 11.08 -7.44
N ALA A 331 5.61 10.71 -7.87
CA ALA A 331 6.25 11.35 -9.00
C ALA A 331 7.08 10.36 -9.81
N VAL A 332 7.20 10.65 -11.11
CA VAL A 332 8.07 9.93 -12.04
C VAL A 332 8.74 10.92 -12.98
N LEU A 333 9.94 10.58 -13.43
CA LEU A 333 10.66 11.35 -14.44
C LEU A 333 10.66 10.58 -15.75
N THR A 334 10.14 11.17 -16.81
CA THR A 334 10.09 10.54 -18.14
C THR A 334 10.23 11.57 -19.26
N ALA A 335 11.01 11.26 -20.28
CA ALA A 335 11.24 12.13 -21.42
C ALA A 335 11.60 13.58 -21.05
N GLY A 336 12.43 13.79 -20.03
CA GLY A 336 12.82 15.13 -19.53
C GLY A 336 11.72 15.93 -18.84
N ARG A 337 10.66 15.24 -18.41
CA ARG A 337 9.53 15.81 -17.67
C ARG A 337 9.38 15.17 -16.31
N LEU A 338 9.28 16.00 -15.28
CA LEU A 338 8.82 15.60 -13.97
C LEU A 338 7.30 15.58 -13.98
N MET A 339 6.72 14.40 -13.83
CA MET A 339 5.29 14.22 -13.62
C MET A 339 5.00 13.96 -12.17
N ILE A 340 4.14 14.76 -11.56
CA ILE A 340 3.83 14.70 -10.14
C ILE A 340 2.33 14.70 -9.90
N VAL A 341 1.90 13.95 -8.90
CA VAL A 341 0.51 13.90 -8.42
C VAL A 341 0.46 14.53 -7.04
N TYR A 342 -0.40 15.53 -6.87
CA TYR A 342 -0.51 16.29 -5.64
C TYR A 342 -1.95 16.77 -5.37
N HIS A 343 -2.20 17.32 -4.18
CA HIS A 343 -3.46 17.90 -3.77
C HIS A 343 -3.34 19.43 -3.75
N PRO A 344 -3.91 20.15 -4.72
CA PRO A 344 -3.79 21.62 -4.80
C PRO A 344 -4.42 22.34 -3.61
N ASP A 345 -5.49 21.76 -3.04
CA ASP A 345 -6.21 22.31 -1.88
C ASP A 345 -5.65 21.87 -0.53
N GLY A 346 -4.51 21.17 -0.53
CA GLY A 346 -3.85 20.69 0.68
C GLY A 346 -4.76 19.82 1.53
N GLU A 347 -5.11 20.28 2.73
CA GLU A 347 -5.91 19.50 3.71
C GLU A 347 -7.30 19.03 3.21
N ARG A 348 -7.92 19.75 2.30
CA ARG A 348 -9.26 19.38 1.82
C ARG A 348 -9.26 18.14 0.93
N ARG A 349 -8.12 17.81 0.30
CA ARG A 349 -7.93 16.60 -0.55
C ARG A 349 -9.08 16.26 -1.49
N SER A 350 -9.94 17.26 -1.80
CA SER A 350 -11.14 17.07 -2.63
C SER A 350 -10.79 16.82 -4.09
N VAL A 351 -9.65 17.35 -4.52
CA VAL A 351 -9.15 17.27 -5.89
C VAL A 351 -7.74 16.71 -5.86
N THR A 352 -7.47 15.77 -6.75
CA THR A 352 -6.12 15.27 -7.04
C THR A 352 -5.72 15.77 -8.41
N ARG A 353 -4.51 16.29 -8.53
CA ARG A 353 -4.00 16.90 -9.75
C ARG A 353 -2.70 16.25 -10.19
N MET A 354 -2.58 16.02 -11.49
CA MET A 354 -1.32 15.62 -12.12
C MET A 354 -0.80 16.78 -12.96
N GLU A 355 0.47 17.05 -12.81
CA GLU A 355 1.18 18.10 -13.51
C GLU A 355 2.44 17.54 -14.18
N ALA A 356 2.76 18.04 -15.38
CA ALA A 356 4.03 17.78 -16.06
C ALA A 356 4.86 19.05 -16.15
N ARG A 357 6.07 19.02 -15.61
CA ARG A 357 7.06 20.10 -15.67
C ARG A 357 8.30 19.67 -16.41
N ARG A 358 8.78 20.56 -17.26
CA ARG A 358 10.05 20.37 -17.96
C ARG A 358 11.23 20.55 -17.00
N VAL A 359 12.15 19.61 -17.00
CA VAL A 359 13.38 19.67 -16.21
C VAL A 359 14.53 20.16 -17.10
N PRO A 360 15.40 21.05 -16.62
CA PRO A 360 15.43 21.69 -15.29
C PRO A 360 14.70 23.05 -15.23
N SER A 361 13.99 23.47 -16.26
CA SER A 361 13.41 24.81 -16.33
C SER A 361 12.25 25.06 -15.38
N GLY A 362 11.61 23.99 -14.88
CA GLY A 362 10.42 24.07 -14.02
C GLY A 362 9.15 24.53 -14.74
N LYS A 363 9.20 24.73 -16.07
CA LYS A 363 8.05 25.19 -16.85
C LYS A 363 6.95 24.12 -16.85
N VAL A 364 5.75 24.47 -16.41
CA VAL A 364 4.55 23.64 -16.54
C VAL A 364 4.18 23.53 -18.02
N GLU A 365 4.08 22.30 -18.52
CA GLU A 365 3.64 22.02 -19.87
C GLU A 365 2.14 21.74 -19.93
N TRP A 366 1.64 21.02 -18.94
CA TRP A 366 0.21 20.77 -18.76
C TRP A 366 -0.10 20.40 -17.31
N GLU A 367 -1.36 20.52 -16.94
CA GLU A 367 -1.93 20.23 -15.63
C GLU A 367 -3.34 19.67 -15.83
N ARG A 368 -3.73 18.66 -15.05
CA ARG A 368 -5.06 18.03 -15.14
C ARG A 368 -5.52 17.51 -13.79
N ASP A 369 -6.82 17.60 -13.55
CA ASP A 369 -7.47 16.89 -12.47
C ASP A 369 -7.55 15.40 -12.83
N VAL A 370 -7.17 14.55 -11.88
CA VAL A 370 -7.07 13.11 -12.05
C VAL A 370 -7.69 12.39 -10.85
N PRO A 371 -8.06 11.12 -10.99
CA PRO A 371 -8.41 10.31 -9.82
C PRO A 371 -7.21 10.18 -8.85
N ALA A 372 -7.49 9.89 -7.58
CA ALA A 372 -6.44 9.52 -6.64
C ALA A 372 -5.74 8.24 -7.11
N TYR A 373 -4.45 8.34 -7.41
CA TYR A 373 -3.65 7.20 -7.81
C TYR A 373 -3.00 6.52 -6.62
N ALA A 374 -2.97 5.20 -6.66
CA ALA A 374 -2.34 4.39 -5.62
C ALA A 374 -0.83 4.19 -5.83
N ALA A 375 -0.39 4.15 -7.09
CA ALA A 375 1.02 4.03 -7.47
C ALA A 375 1.25 4.54 -8.90
N LEU A 376 2.46 5.00 -9.17
CA LEU A 376 2.93 5.38 -10.51
C LEU A 376 4.12 4.51 -10.93
N ALA A 377 4.22 4.26 -12.23
CA ALA A 377 5.39 3.66 -12.86
C ALA A 377 5.65 4.33 -14.22
N GLN A 378 6.87 4.25 -14.71
CA GLN A 378 7.22 4.74 -16.04
C GLN A 378 7.93 3.65 -16.84
N ALA A 379 7.63 3.55 -18.12
CA ALA A 379 8.36 2.70 -19.06
C ALA A 379 8.05 3.10 -20.52
N GLY A 380 9.01 2.99 -21.39
CA GLY A 380 8.82 3.28 -22.83
C GLY A 380 8.32 4.69 -23.12
N GLY A 381 8.70 5.67 -22.29
CA GLY A 381 8.28 7.06 -22.46
C GLY A 381 6.83 7.35 -22.02
N ARG A 382 6.14 6.40 -21.38
CA ARG A 382 4.78 6.53 -20.85
C ARG A 382 4.75 6.43 -19.35
N VAL A 383 3.69 6.99 -18.74
CA VAL A 383 3.40 6.84 -17.32
C VAL A 383 2.18 5.95 -17.15
N PHE A 384 2.30 4.99 -16.26
CA PHE A 384 1.24 4.09 -15.83
C PHE A 384 0.83 4.49 -14.42
N ALA A 385 -0.45 4.81 -14.22
CA ALA A 385 -0.99 5.27 -12.94
C ALA A 385 -2.08 4.30 -12.48
N LEU A 386 -1.84 3.62 -11.38
CA LEU A 386 -2.75 2.63 -10.81
C LEU A 386 -3.85 3.35 -10.02
N ARG A 387 -5.09 3.20 -10.45
CA ARG A 387 -6.26 3.74 -9.76
C ARG A 387 -7.02 2.62 -9.03
N PRO A 388 -7.54 2.89 -7.83
CA PRO A 388 -8.20 1.87 -7.01
C PRO A 388 -9.43 1.26 -7.68
N ARG A 389 -10.12 2.03 -8.49
CA ARG A 389 -11.36 1.61 -9.18
C ARG A 389 -11.35 2.05 -10.63
N LEU A 390 -11.84 1.19 -11.50
CA LEU A 390 -12.04 1.52 -12.92
C LEU A 390 -13.03 2.67 -13.11
N SER A 391 -14.07 2.69 -12.28
CA SER A 391 -15.03 3.79 -12.18
C SER A 391 -15.62 3.80 -10.76
N GLU A 392 -16.36 4.84 -10.41
CA GLU A 392 -17.06 4.90 -9.11
C GLU A 392 -18.05 3.75 -8.88
N ARG A 393 -18.47 3.08 -9.95
CA ARG A 393 -19.51 2.05 -9.94
C ARG A 393 -19.00 0.63 -10.07
N LEU A 394 -17.78 0.43 -10.57
CA LEU A 394 -17.21 -0.90 -10.79
C LEU A 394 -15.98 -1.12 -9.91
N LEU A 395 -15.88 -2.31 -9.32
CA LEU A 395 -14.82 -2.69 -8.37
C LEU A 395 -13.44 -2.95 -8.99
N PRO A 396 -13.29 -3.45 -10.23
CA PRO A 396 -11.97 -3.67 -10.77
C PRO A 396 -11.14 -2.39 -10.75
N ALA A 397 -9.84 -2.53 -10.51
CA ALA A 397 -8.89 -1.46 -10.61
C ALA A 397 -8.75 -0.98 -12.07
N GLY A 398 -8.21 0.21 -12.25
CA GLY A 398 -7.84 0.73 -13.55
C GLY A 398 -6.35 1.12 -13.57
N VAL A 399 -5.80 1.18 -14.77
CA VAL A 399 -4.49 1.77 -15.01
C VAL A 399 -4.66 2.86 -16.05
N ASP A 400 -4.40 4.08 -15.65
CA ASP A 400 -4.36 5.20 -16.57
C ASP A 400 -2.98 5.24 -17.22
N ILE A 401 -2.96 5.23 -18.54
CA ILE A 401 -1.75 5.35 -19.37
C ILE A 401 -1.69 6.80 -19.83
N VAL A 402 -0.69 7.52 -19.35
CA VAL A 402 -0.55 8.96 -19.59
C VAL A 402 0.60 9.21 -20.56
N GLU A 403 0.32 9.96 -21.62
CA GLU A 403 1.32 10.43 -22.58
C GLU A 403 1.95 11.74 -22.04
N PRO A 404 3.25 11.75 -21.70
CA PRO A 404 3.85 12.89 -20.99
C PRO A 404 3.82 14.21 -21.77
N GLY A 405 3.86 14.16 -23.10
CA GLY A 405 3.95 15.36 -23.95
C GLY A 405 2.67 16.15 -24.08
N GLY A 406 1.51 15.53 -23.91
CA GLY A 406 0.20 16.19 -24.13
C GLY A 406 -0.82 15.90 -23.05
N GLY A 407 -0.47 15.12 -22.02
CA GLY A 407 -1.37 14.76 -20.95
C GLY A 407 -2.59 13.94 -21.39
N THR A 408 -2.53 13.29 -22.56
CA THR A 408 -3.59 12.36 -22.98
C THR A 408 -3.62 11.18 -22.06
N ILE A 409 -4.81 10.83 -21.56
CA ILE A 409 -5.02 9.72 -20.63
C ILE A 409 -5.91 8.67 -21.30
N THR A 410 -5.45 7.42 -21.31
CA THR A 410 -6.22 6.26 -21.74
C THR A 410 -6.31 5.29 -20.57
N THR A 411 -7.53 4.91 -20.17
CA THR A 411 -7.72 4.00 -19.04
C THR A 411 -7.79 2.55 -19.53
N ALA A 412 -6.90 1.72 -19.02
CA ALA A 412 -6.94 0.28 -19.19
C ALA A 412 -7.49 -0.39 -17.91
N PRO A 413 -8.51 -1.25 -18.02
CA PRO A 413 -9.00 -1.98 -16.86
C PRO A 413 -8.00 -3.06 -16.44
N ALA A 414 -7.89 -3.30 -15.12
CA ALA A 414 -7.05 -4.33 -14.51
C ALA A 414 -7.91 -5.41 -13.83
N PRO A 415 -7.57 -6.70 -13.95
CA PRO A 415 -8.42 -7.82 -13.51
C PRO A 415 -8.27 -8.13 -12.02
N PHE A 416 -8.26 -7.12 -11.17
CA PHE A 416 -8.23 -7.26 -9.71
C PHE A 416 -8.88 -6.06 -9.02
N ALA A 417 -9.32 -6.27 -7.78
CA ALA A 417 -9.71 -5.18 -6.90
C ALA A 417 -8.48 -4.68 -6.11
N LEU A 418 -8.41 -3.38 -5.91
CA LEU A 418 -7.35 -2.74 -5.13
C LEU A 418 -7.95 -2.07 -3.89
N ASN A 419 -7.39 -2.41 -2.74
CA ASN A 419 -7.66 -1.74 -1.50
C ASN A 419 -6.45 -0.90 -1.08
N THR A 420 -6.65 0.41 -0.97
CA THR A 420 -5.61 1.37 -0.57
C THR A 420 -5.53 1.60 0.93
N ASP A 421 -6.56 1.18 1.68
CA ASP A 421 -6.74 1.53 3.09
C ASP A 421 -6.30 0.40 4.05
N LEU A 422 -5.70 -0.67 3.50
CA LEU A 422 -5.15 -1.74 4.32
C LEU A 422 -3.91 -1.23 5.07
N PRO A 423 -3.91 -1.33 6.40
CA PRO A 423 -2.77 -0.89 7.19
C PRO A 423 -1.50 -1.65 6.78
N GLY A 424 -0.42 -0.92 6.56
CA GLY A 424 0.90 -1.46 6.34
C GLY A 424 1.25 -1.95 4.95
N ALA A 425 0.29 -2.16 4.08
CA ALA A 425 0.56 -2.60 2.71
C ALA A 425 0.28 -1.46 1.72
N ARG A 426 1.31 -0.94 1.09
CA ARG A 426 1.16 0.07 0.05
C ARG A 426 1.06 -0.58 -1.32
N PRO A 427 0.12 -0.15 -2.17
CA PRO A 427 0.14 -0.51 -3.57
C PRO A 427 1.49 -0.13 -4.21
N TRP A 428 1.95 -0.97 -5.10
CA TRP A 428 3.19 -0.76 -5.83
C TRP A 428 2.98 -1.05 -7.32
N LEU A 429 3.70 -0.34 -8.16
CA LEU A 429 3.64 -0.48 -9.62
C LEU A 429 5.04 -0.39 -10.21
N ALA A 430 5.31 -1.23 -11.19
CA ALA A 430 6.48 -1.14 -12.06
C ALA A 430 6.15 -1.64 -13.45
N ALA A 431 6.89 -1.19 -14.46
CA ALA A 431 6.70 -1.61 -15.83
C ALA A 431 8.04 -1.98 -16.46
N ALA A 432 8.14 -3.18 -17.02
CA ALA A 432 9.33 -3.67 -17.71
C ALA A 432 8.99 -4.88 -18.60
N GLY A 433 9.74 -5.07 -19.68
CA GLY A 433 9.65 -6.25 -20.53
C GLY A 433 8.31 -6.47 -21.21
N GLY A 434 7.56 -5.41 -21.45
CA GLY A 434 6.21 -5.49 -22.01
C GLY A 434 5.14 -5.93 -21.00
N LEU A 435 5.48 -5.97 -19.72
CA LEU A 435 4.57 -6.28 -18.61
C LEU A 435 4.44 -5.10 -17.65
N LEU A 436 3.32 -5.07 -16.93
CA LEU A 436 3.08 -4.21 -15.78
C LEU A 436 2.98 -5.09 -14.53
N TYR A 437 3.73 -4.76 -13.50
CA TYR A 437 3.75 -5.47 -12.23
C TYR A 437 3.03 -4.63 -11.19
N ALA A 438 2.02 -5.19 -10.55
CA ALA A 438 1.27 -4.53 -9.49
C ALA A 438 1.40 -5.30 -8.18
N GLY A 439 1.88 -4.64 -7.14
CA GLY A 439 1.79 -5.11 -5.76
C GLY A 439 0.42 -4.71 -5.20
N VAL A 440 -0.40 -5.71 -4.89
CA VAL A 440 -1.79 -5.53 -4.45
C VAL A 440 -1.91 -5.99 -3.00
N PRO A 441 -2.16 -5.07 -2.06
CA PRO A 441 -2.46 -5.44 -0.68
C PRO A 441 -3.69 -6.34 -0.62
N GLN A 442 -3.67 -7.33 0.26
CA GLN A 442 -4.81 -8.20 0.52
C GLN A 442 -5.18 -8.19 2.00
N ALA A 443 -6.47 -8.10 2.27
CA ALA A 443 -6.97 -8.45 3.59
C ALA A 443 -6.72 -9.93 3.85
N ALA A 444 -6.05 -10.25 4.94
CA ALA A 444 -5.90 -11.64 5.39
C ALA A 444 -6.53 -11.81 6.76
N PRO A 445 -7.05 -13.01 7.08
CA PRO A 445 -7.44 -13.30 8.45
C PRO A 445 -6.22 -13.08 9.36
N ARG A 446 -6.41 -12.30 10.42
CA ARG A 446 -5.37 -11.98 11.40
C ARG A 446 -4.65 -13.24 11.93
N PRO A 447 -3.34 -13.17 12.28
CA PRO A 447 -2.51 -11.97 12.40
C PRO A 447 -1.72 -11.61 11.15
N ASP A 448 -1.66 -12.49 10.15
CA ASP A 448 -0.77 -12.36 8.99
C ASP A 448 -1.50 -11.70 7.82
N GLY A 449 -1.08 -10.49 7.44
CA GLY A 449 -1.47 -9.88 6.19
C GLY A 449 -0.95 -10.69 4.99
N ALA A 450 -1.46 -10.43 3.82
CA ALA A 450 -0.93 -10.95 2.57
C ALA A 450 -0.79 -9.83 1.54
N ALA A 451 0.18 -9.97 0.66
CA ALA A 451 0.33 -9.12 -0.50
C ALA A 451 0.41 -9.99 -1.75
N ARG A 452 -0.26 -9.57 -2.79
CA ARG A 452 -0.29 -10.26 -4.08
C ARG A 452 0.51 -9.45 -5.08
N LEU A 453 1.47 -10.08 -5.72
CA LEU A 453 2.16 -9.54 -6.88
C LEU A 453 1.49 -10.09 -8.13
N VAL A 454 1.08 -9.21 -9.02
CA VAL A 454 0.41 -9.56 -10.28
C VAL A 454 1.20 -8.99 -11.43
N ALA A 455 1.63 -9.85 -12.35
CA ALA A 455 2.19 -9.42 -13.61
C ALA A 455 1.09 -9.39 -14.67
N LEU A 456 0.94 -8.28 -15.35
CA LEU A 456 -0.12 -7.99 -16.30
C LEU A 456 0.47 -7.83 -17.70
N ARG A 457 -0.12 -8.50 -18.67
CA ARG A 457 0.14 -8.29 -20.10
C ARG A 457 -0.95 -7.41 -20.70
N GLY A 458 -0.59 -6.55 -21.62
CA GLY A 458 -1.51 -5.72 -22.40
C GLY A 458 -1.76 -6.28 -23.81
N GLY A 459 -2.32 -5.44 -24.66
CA GLY A 459 -2.54 -5.74 -26.07
C GLY A 459 -3.70 -6.70 -26.35
N LEU A 460 -4.61 -6.88 -25.41
CA LEU A 460 -5.82 -7.64 -25.65
C LEU A 460 -6.73 -6.89 -26.60
N THR A 461 -7.31 -7.59 -27.55
CA THR A 461 -8.35 -7.10 -28.44
C THR A 461 -9.70 -7.47 -27.84
N GLY A 462 -10.54 -6.47 -27.59
CA GLY A 462 -11.83 -6.67 -26.92
C GLY A 462 -11.72 -6.45 -25.41
N ALA A 463 -12.42 -5.47 -24.92
CA ALA A 463 -12.29 -5.00 -23.56
C ALA A 463 -13.63 -5.12 -22.84
N GLY A 464 -14.16 -6.33 -22.81
CA GLY A 464 -15.37 -6.63 -22.07
C GLY A 464 -15.09 -7.16 -20.67
N PRO A 465 -16.12 -7.33 -19.86
CA PRO A 465 -15.96 -7.89 -18.51
C PRO A 465 -15.34 -9.29 -18.51
N ALA A 466 -15.52 -10.08 -19.58
CA ALA A 466 -14.98 -11.43 -19.68
C ALA A 466 -13.45 -11.46 -19.68
N GLU A 467 -12.81 -10.48 -20.26
CA GLU A 467 -11.35 -10.33 -20.28
C GLU A 467 -10.80 -9.82 -18.94
N LEU A 468 -11.67 -9.29 -18.07
CA LEU A 468 -11.35 -8.75 -16.76
C LEU A 468 -11.66 -9.72 -15.61
N ASP A 469 -11.66 -11.01 -15.85
CA ASP A 469 -12.05 -12.06 -14.90
C ASP A 469 -13.53 -11.97 -14.45
N GLY A 470 -14.36 -11.35 -15.28
CA GLY A 470 -15.80 -11.29 -15.15
C GLY A 470 -16.51 -12.24 -16.11
N VAL A 471 -17.82 -12.15 -16.15
CA VAL A 471 -18.65 -12.84 -17.14
C VAL A 471 -18.90 -11.96 -18.37
N PRO A 472 -19.30 -12.54 -19.53
CA PRO A 472 -19.70 -11.77 -20.69
C PRO A 472 -20.74 -10.69 -20.36
N ALA A 473 -20.69 -9.56 -21.06
CA ALA A 473 -21.57 -8.43 -20.79
C ALA A 473 -23.07 -8.78 -20.85
N GLY A 474 -23.45 -9.72 -21.72
CA GLY A 474 -24.83 -10.20 -21.83
C GLY A 474 -25.36 -10.97 -20.61
N ASP A 475 -24.45 -11.54 -19.79
CA ASP A 475 -24.80 -12.34 -18.60
C ASP A 475 -24.93 -11.47 -17.33
N TRP A 476 -24.70 -10.17 -17.44
CA TRP A 476 -24.86 -9.27 -16.29
C TRP A 476 -26.34 -9.09 -15.96
N PRO A 477 -26.74 -9.14 -14.69
CA PRO A 477 -28.10 -8.85 -14.29
C PRO A 477 -28.41 -7.36 -14.49
N ASP A 478 -29.67 -7.03 -14.70
CA ASP A 478 -30.12 -5.65 -14.64
C ASP A 478 -30.30 -5.25 -13.15
N ALA A 479 -29.60 -4.24 -12.70
CA ALA A 479 -29.71 -3.77 -11.30
C ALA A 479 -31.13 -3.34 -10.94
N CYS A 480 -31.91 -2.82 -11.92
CA CYS A 480 -33.30 -2.42 -11.71
C CYS A 480 -34.26 -3.60 -11.58
N SER A 481 -33.89 -4.78 -12.11
CA SER A 481 -34.71 -6.00 -11.99
C SER A 481 -34.49 -6.77 -10.69
N LEU A 482 -33.47 -6.39 -9.90
CA LEU A 482 -33.15 -7.05 -8.64
C LEU A 482 -34.14 -6.75 -7.51
N LEU A 483 -34.97 -5.70 -7.66
CA LEU A 483 -36.04 -5.35 -6.74
C LEU A 483 -37.38 -5.23 -7.48
N GLU A 484 -38.41 -5.78 -6.90
CA GLU A 484 -39.79 -5.63 -7.38
C GLU A 484 -40.55 -4.55 -6.58
N LYS A 485 -41.71 -4.14 -7.09
CA LYS A 485 -42.56 -3.19 -6.38
C LYS A 485 -42.95 -3.68 -4.98
N ALA A 486 -43.15 -5.02 -4.84
CA ALA A 486 -43.46 -5.63 -3.54
C ALA A 486 -42.32 -5.49 -2.52
N ASP A 487 -41.04 -5.61 -2.95
CA ASP A 487 -39.88 -5.44 -2.10
C ASP A 487 -39.75 -3.98 -1.58
N LEU A 488 -40.00 -3.02 -2.50
CA LEU A 488 -40.01 -1.61 -2.16
C LEU A 488 -41.14 -1.29 -1.20
N ALA A 489 -42.33 -1.86 -1.41
CA ALA A 489 -43.47 -1.68 -0.49
C ALA A 489 -43.16 -2.27 0.91
N ALA A 490 -42.56 -3.48 0.98
CA ALA A 490 -42.15 -4.11 2.23
C ALA A 490 -41.05 -3.31 2.97
N ALA A 491 -40.29 -2.51 2.23
CA ALA A 491 -39.29 -1.59 2.78
C ALA A 491 -39.86 -0.20 3.11
N HIS A 492 -41.17 0.00 3.05
CA HIS A 492 -41.88 1.28 3.21
C HIS A 492 -41.54 2.34 2.16
N MET A 493 -41.29 1.91 0.92
CA MET A 493 -40.88 2.74 -0.20
C MET A 493 -41.79 2.53 -1.43
N ALA A 494 -43.05 2.28 -1.20
CA ALA A 494 -44.04 2.21 -2.27
C ALA A 494 -44.08 3.51 -3.07
N GLY A 495 -44.18 3.41 -4.41
CA GLY A 495 -44.26 4.59 -5.28
C GLY A 495 -42.91 5.20 -5.70
N HIS A 496 -41.77 4.60 -5.32
CA HIS A 496 -40.48 5.02 -5.87
C HIS A 496 -40.34 4.66 -7.36
N VAL A 497 -39.69 5.55 -8.10
CA VAL A 497 -39.42 5.39 -9.53
C VAL A 497 -37.95 4.99 -9.72
N ALA A 498 -37.71 3.97 -10.52
CA ALA A 498 -36.38 3.47 -10.83
C ALA A 498 -35.69 4.38 -11.87
N GLU A 499 -34.48 4.82 -11.57
CA GLU A 499 -33.57 5.50 -12.49
C GLU A 499 -32.39 4.58 -12.82
N PRO A 500 -32.38 3.94 -14.03
CA PRO A 500 -31.31 3.03 -14.42
C PRO A 500 -30.03 3.79 -14.80
N VAL A 501 -28.89 3.28 -14.38
CA VAL A 501 -27.57 3.81 -14.75
C VAL A 501 -26.72 2.69 -15.32
N ARG A 502 -26.23 2.91 -16.54
CA ARG A 502 -25.30 2.01 -17.24
C ARG A 502 -23.85 2.47 -17.03
N ALA A 503 -22.92 1.53 -17.09
CA ALA A 503 -21.49 1.81 -17.04
C ALA A 503 -20.76 1.13 -18.20
N ASN A 504 -19.53 1.56 -18.44
CA ASN A 504 -18.59 0.88 -19.32
C ASN A 504 -17.67 0.00 -18.47
N ALA A 505 -17.49 -1.25 -18.88
CA ALA A 505 -16.42 -2.11 -18.38
C ALA A 505 -15.33 -2.16 -19.45
N GLY A 506 -14.26 -1.42 -19.26
CA GLY A 506 -13.28 -1.19 -20.30
C GLY A 506 -13.87 -0.36 -21.46
N THR A 507 -13.74 -0.85 -22.68
CA THR A 507 -14.30 -0.23 -23.88
C THR A 507 -15.74 -0.68 -24.19
N VAL A 508 -16.24 -1.70 -23.48
CA VAL A 508 -17.57 -2.27 -23.71
C VAL A 508 -18.60 -1.62 -22.81
N ARG A 509 -19.63 -1.01 -23.43
CA ARG A 509 -20.80 -0.54 -22.69
C ARG A 509 -21.65 -1.74 -22.26
N LEU A 510 -21.91 -1.84 -20.97
CA LEU A 510 -22.78 -2.89 -20.45
C LEU A 510 -24.22 -2.68 -20.94
N PRO A 511 -24.87 -3.72 -21.49
CA PRO A 511 -26.19 -3.58 -22.10
C PRO A 511 -27.28 -3.28 -21.07
N ARG A 512 -27.10 -3.76 -19.84
CA ARG A 512 -28.05 -3.60 -18.72
C ARG A 512 -27.57 -2.55 -17.72
N ALA A 513 -28.47 -2.07 -16.89
CA ALA A 513 -28.13 -1.12 -15.84
C ALA A 513 -27.29 -1.82 -14.76
N VAL A 514 -26.14 -1.24 -14.42
CA VAL A 514 -25.27 -1.71 -13.31
C VAL A 514 -25.67 -1.09 -11.98
N SER A 515 -26.41 0.01 -12.00
CA SER A 515 -26.94 0.65 -10.80
C SER A 515 -28.37 1.14 -11.08
N CYS A 516 -29.20 1.04 -10.08
CA CYS A 516 -30.58 1.52 -10.11
C CYS A 516 -30.85 2.36 -8.87
N THR A 517 -31.15 3.62 -9.04
CA THR A 517 -31.55 4.52 -7.95
C THR A 517 -33.05 4.66 -7.96
N TYR A 518 -33.69 4.33 -6.82
CA TYR A 518 -35.12 4.48 -6.61
C TYR A 518 -35.34 5.77 -5.84
N LYS A 519 -36.05 6.71 -6.45
CA LYS A 519 -36.39 8.01 -5.88
C LYS A 519 -37.90 8.12 -5.66
N PRO A 520 -38.38 8.85 -4.64
CA PRO A 520 -39.80 9.13 -4.48
C PRO A 520 -40.34 9.81 -5.75
N SER A 521 -41.47 9.34 -6.23
CA SER A 521 -42.13 10.00 -7.38
C SER A 521 -42.48 11.43 -6.94
N LYS A 522 -42.05 12.41 -7.71
CA LYS A 522 -42.55 13.78 -7.55
C LYS A 522 -44.06 13.75 -7.79
N GLY A 523 -44.85 13.71 -6.72
CA GLY A 523 -46.30 13.77 -6.85
C GLY A 523 -46.66 14.92 -7.77
N LYS A 524 -47.47 14.67 -8.80
CA LYS A 524 -48.12 15.76 -9.50
C LYS A 524 -48.76 16.65 -8.43
N PRO A 525 -48.54 17.97 -8.39
CA PRO A 525 -49.23 18.81 -7.46
C PRO A 525 -50.72 18.53 -7.65
N SER A 526 -51.40 18.15 -6.56
CA SER A 526 -52.83 17.88 -6.58
C SER A 526 -53.51 19.15 -7.07
N LYS A 527 -54.19 19.02 -8.26
CA LYS A 527 -55.10 20.05 -8.72
C LYS A 527 -56.26 20.13 -7.73
N GLY A 528 -56.14 20.93 -6.68
CA GLY A 528 -57.20 21.04 -5.72
C GLY A 528 -56.84 21.86 -4.45
N GLU A 529 -56.03 22.90 -4.58
CA GLU A 529 -55.97 23.89 -3.56
C GLU A 529 -56.78 25.10 -3.99
N PRO A 530 -57.85 25.48 -3.21
CA PRO A 530 -58.67 26.65 -3.59
C PRO A 530 -57.78 27.90 -3.53
N LYS A 531 -57.77 28.68 -4.61
CA LYS A 531 -57.17 29.99 -4.62
C LYS A 531 -57.86 30.86 -3.56
N ASP A 532 -57.16 31.21 -2.52
CA ASP A 532 -57.51 32.33 -1.66
C ASP A 532 -57.46 33.66 -2.41
N PRO A 533 -58.45 34.56 -2.25
CA PRO A 533 -58.48 35.80 -3.01
C PRO A 533 -57.42 36.80 -2.55
N GLU A 534 -56.85 37.44 -3.53
CA GLU A 534 -55.87 38.50 -3.45
C GLU A 534 -56.04 39.50 -2.29
N GLY A 535 -55.14 39.40 -1.32
CA GLY A 535 -54.86 40.48 -0.38
C GLY A 535 -53.72 41.38 -0.90
N LYS A 536 -54.08 42.56 -1.42
CA LYS A 536 -53.16 43.64 -1.77
C LYS A 536 -52.23 43.95 -0.60
N ARG A 537 -50.96 43.60 -0.67
CA ARG A 537 -49.90 44.16 0.20
C ARG A 537 -49.13 45.23 -0.54
N ARG A 538 -49.22 46.45 0.02
CA ARG A 538 -48.43 47.62 -0.35
C ARG A 538 -46.95 47.41 -0.12
N ASN A 539 -46.14 47.79 -1.10
CA ASN A 539 -44.69 47.89 -1.00
C ASN A 539 -44.31 49.07 -0.08
N PRO A 540 -43.32 48.93 0.81
CA PRO A 540 -42.66 50.07 1.43
C PRO A 540 -41.52 50.58 0.49
N PRO A 541 -41.18 51.90 0.59
CA PRO A 541 -40.24 52.53 -0.35
C PRO A 541 -38.78 52.23 -0.07
N GLU A 542 -38.02 52.20 -1.15
CA GLU A 542 -36.54 52.13 -1.18
C GLU A 542 -35.91 53.35 -0.48
N PRO A 543 -34.82 53.21 0.24
CA PRO A 543 -33.90 54.28 0.51
C PRO A 543 -32.70 54.24 -0.46
N GLY A 544 -32.41 55.36 -1.06
CA GLY A 544 -31.35 55.63 -2.01
C GLY A 544 -29.93 55.64 -1.43
N PRO A 545 -28.91 55.79 -2.30
CA PRO A 545 -27.51 55.52 -1.99
C PRO A 545 -26.76 56.73 -1.43
N THR A 546 -25.90 56.55 -0.46
CA THR A 546 -24.84 57.50 -0.11
C THR A 546 -23.53 56.84 0.33
N GLY A 547 -22.48 57.11 -0.45
CA GLY A 547 -21.17 57.60 0.01
C GLY A 547 -20.20 56.66 0.73
N SER A 548 -19.15 56.23 0.01
CA SER A 548 -17.79 56.02 0.59
C SER A 548 -17.18 57.40 1.01
N PRO A 549 -16.06 57.49 1.77
CA PRO A 549 -14.91 56.62 1.89
C PRO A 549 -14.25 56.60 3.29
N GLY A 550 -13.20 55.75 3.45
CA GLY A 550 -12.16 56.07 4.47
C GLY A 550 -11.45 54.92 5.16
N SER A 551 -10.21 54.77 4.82
CA SER A 551 -9.10 54.04 5.42
C SER A 551 -9.07 53.94 6.95
N ALA A 552 -8.57 52.83 7.49
CA ALA A 552 -7.43 52.75 8.39
C ALA A 552 -7.35 51.37 9.09
N SER A 553 -6.22 50.70 8.94
CA SER A 553 -5.69 49.72 9.94
C SER A 553 -5.23 50.47 11.21
N PRO A 554 -5.12 49.89 12.39
CA PRO A 554 -4.07 48.91 12.66
C PRO A 554 -4.37 47.83 13.76
N SER A 555 -3.57 46.76 13.71
CA SER A 555 -2.96 45.94 14.77
C SER A 555 -3.54 45.87 16.19
N SER A 556 -3.68 44.65 16.71
CA SER A 556 -2.92 44.09 17.83
C SER A 556 -3.60 42.89 18.49
N SER A 557 -2.82 41.85 18.62
CA SER A 557 -2.64 40.86 19.71
C SER A 557 -3.67 40.80 20.83
N ALA A 558 -4.14 39.58 21.15
CA ALA A 558 -4.03 39.01 22.51
C ALA A 558 -4.63 37.59 22.60
N SER A 559 -3.84 36.73 23.20
CA SER A 559 -4.19 35.44 23.76
C SER A 559 -5.31 35.54 24.79
N ALA A 560 -6.20 34.53 24.83
CA ALA A 560 -6.84 34.11 26.10
C ALA A 560 -7.60 32.79 25.91
N THR A 561 -7.14 31.77 26.61
CA THR A 561 -7.94 30.63 27.07
C THR A 561 -9.04 31.11 28.00
N PRO A 562 -10.23 30.55 28.02
CA PRO A 562 -10.82 30.22 29.31
C PRO A 562 -11.51 28.84 29.35
N SER A 563 -11.21 28.14 30.43
CA SER A 563 -12.11 27.18 31.10
C SER A 563 -13.33 27.91 31.67
N ALA A 564 -14.52 27.34 31.51
CA ALA A 564 -15.63 27.59 32.45
C ALA A 564 -16.69 26.51 32.37
N THR A 565 -16.88 25.92 33.51
CA THR A 565 -17.99 25.13 34.07
C THR A 565 -19.30 25.93 34.21
N GLY A 566 -20.45 25.24 33.96
CA GLY A 566 -21.75 25.39 34.58
C GLY A 566 -22.79 26.23 33.84
N PRO A 567 -24.08 26.19 34.21
CA PRO A 567 -24.87 25.15 34.84
C PRO A 567 -26.18 24.77 34.07
N ALA A 568 -26.90 23.77 34.59
CA ALA A 568 -28.17 23.24 34.12
C ALA A 568 -29.25 24.30 33.85
N GLY A 569 -29.78 24.32 32.64
CA GLY A 569 -30.97 25.07 32.25
C GLY A 569 -32.14 24.14 31.97
N THR A 570 -33.25 24.44 32.64
CA THR A 570 -34.57 23.81 32.68
C THR A 570 -35.13 23.41 31.31
N ALA A 571 -35.61 22.18 31.23
CA ALA A 571 -36.35 21.63 30.10
C ALA A 571 -37.66 22.36 29.87
N GLY A 572 -37.77 22.98 28.69
CA GLY A 572 -39.07 23.42 28.14
C GLY A 572 -39.77 22.23 27.45
N PRO A 573 -41.09 22.27 27.24
CA PRO A 573 -41.85 21.14 26.74
C PRO A 573 -41.47 20.82 25.31
N VAL A 574 -41.05 19.56 25.12
CA VAL A 574 -40.76 18.97 23.81
C VAL A 574 -42.05 18.93 23.01
N GLY A 575 -42.13 19.80 22.00
CA GLY A 575 -43.12 19.67 20.94
C GLY A 575 -42.93 18.34 20.25
N THR A 576 -43.91 17.47 20.30
CA THR A 576 -44.01 16.24 19.53
C THR A 576 -44.10 16.62 18.06
N THR A 577 -42.93 16.79 17.39
CA THR A 577 -42.86 16.75 15.92
C THR A 577 -43.17 15.32 15.51
N GLY A 578 -44.24 15.15 14.76
CA GLY A 578 -44.62 13.88 14.15
C GLY A 578 -43.46 13.25 13.36
N PRO A 579 -43.50 11.93 13.11
CA PRO A 579 -42.39 11.22 12.47
C PRO A 579 -42.12 11.85 11.09
N ASP A 580 -40.92 12.43 10.99
CA ASP A 580 -40.39 13.05 9.76
C ASP A 580 -40.28 11.93 8.71
N THR A 581 -41.31 11.78 7.88
CA THR A 581 -41.44 10.79 6.83
C THR A 581 -40.69 11.17 5.56
N ALA A 582 -39.55 11.85 5.68
CA ALA A 582 -38.67 12.08 4.55
C ALA A 582 -38.09 10.74 4.11
N VAL A 583 -38.74 10.09 3.15
CA VAL A 583 -38.29 8.82 2.56
C VAL A 583 -37.08 9.09 1.69
N GLY A 584 -35.92 8.54 2.09
CA GLY A 584 -34.67 8.68 1.36
C GLY A 584 -34.64 7.90 0.05
N SER A 585 -33.62 8.13 -0.77
CA SER A 585 -33.35 7.35 -1.96
C SER A 585 -32.71 5.99 -1.63
N ILE A 586 -32.93 5.01 -2.49
CA ILE A 586 -32.21 3.73 -2.47
C ILE A 586 -31.40 3.60 -3.74
N THR A 587 -30.20 3.08 -3.59
CA THR A 587 -29.37 2.67 -4.74
C THR A 587 -28.99 1.19 -4.63
N VAL A 588 -29.29 0.43 -5.66
CA VAL A 588 -28.81 -0.95 -5.84
C VAL A 588 -27.76 -0.94 -6.93
N SER A 589 -26.57 -1.44 -6.64
CA SER A 589 -25.45 -1.44 -7.59
C SER A 589 -24.85 -2.84 -7.71
N VAL A 590 -24.83 -3.39 -8.94
CA VAL A 590 -24.04 -4.57 -9.28
C VAL A 590 -22.61 -4.11 -9.53
N ARG A 591 -21.78 -4.28 -8.53
CA ARG A 591 -20.39 -3.79 -8.54
C ARG A 591 -19.47 -4.63 -9.39
N TRP A 592 -19.73 -5.96 -9.45
CA TRP A 592 -19.03 -6.89 -10.31
C TRP A 592 -19.79 -8.21 -10.45
N VAL A 593 -19.59 -8.87 -11.59
CA VAL A 593 -20.00 -10.26 -11.80
C VAL A 593 -18.76 -11.03 -12.22
N ALA A 594 -18.17 -11.74 -11.27
CA ALA A 594 -16.93 -12.45 -11.47
C ALA A 594 -17.11 -13.77 -12.26
N ARG A 595 -16.02 -14.27 -12.82
CA ARG A 595 -16.03 -15.57 -13.52
C ARG A 595 -16.21 -16.73 -12.53
N THR A 596 -15.65 -16.59 -11.33
CA THR A 596 -15.69 -17.61 -10.27
C THR A 596 -16.14 -17.01 -8.95
N ASP A 597 -16.67 -17.84 -8.05
CA ASP A 597 -17.08 -17.45 -6.71
C ASP A 597 -15.89 -16.95 -5.89
N HIS A 598 -14.71 -17.54 -6.07
CA HIS A 598 -13.49 -17.12 -5.41
C HIS A 598 -13.03 -15.72 -5.86
N ALA A 599 -13.15 -15.41 -7.16
CA ALA A 599 -12.86 -14.05 -7.64
C ALA A 599 -13.86 -13.04 -7.08
N ALA A 600 -15.14 -13.40 -6.97
CA ALA A 600 -16.17 -12.56 -6.36
C ALA A 600 -15.89 -12.29 -4.86
N SER A 601 -15.47 -13.33 -4.11
CA SER A 601 -15.08 -13.18 -2.71
C SER A 601 -13.93 -12.17 -2.55
N ARG A 602 -12.88 -12.28 -3.36
CA ARG A 602 -11.75 -11.32 -3.34
C ARG A 602 -12.19 -9.88 -3.67
N MET A 603 -13.16 -9.70 -4.57
CA MET A 603 -13.71 -8.37 -4.87
C MET A 603 -14.50 -7.81 -3.68
N LEU A 604 -15.28 -8.64 -2.99
CA LEU A 604 -16.01 -8.22 -1.80
C LEU A 604 -15.06 -7.92 -0.64
N ASP A 605 -14.02 -8.73 -0.44
CA ASP A 605 -13.00 -8.49 0.58
C ASP A 605 -12.32 -7.13 0.39
N ALA A 606 -11.98 -6.79 -0.85
CA ALA A 606 -11.40 -5.49 -1.15
C ALA A 606 -12.37 -4.33 -0.86
N LEU A 607 -13.66 -4.51 -1.10
CA LEU A 607 -14.68 -3.51 -0.78
C LEU A 607 -14.88 -3.38 0.74
N GLN A 608 -14.92 -4.51 1.47
CA GLN A 608 -15.07 -4.54 2.91
C GLN A 608 -13.89 -3.87 3.62
N ALA A 609 -12.67 -4.15 3.17
CA ALA A 609 -11.45 -3.68 3.83
C ALA A 609 -11.24 -2.16 3.69
N THR A 610 -11.96 -1.48 2.76
CA THR A 610 -11.98 -0.01 2.70
C THR A 610 -12.77 0.65 3.84
N GLN A 611 -13.44 -0.15 4.69
CA GLN A 611 -14.35 0.36 5.71
C GLN A 611 -13.92 -0.14 7.10
N ALA A 612 -13.40 0.76 7.92
CA ALA A 612 -12.89 0.44 9.26
C ALA A 612 -13.90 -0.22 10.21
N GLN A 613 -15.20 -0.17 9.89
CA GLN A 613 -16.29 -0.66 10.71
C GLN A 613 -17.19 -1.69 10.00
N ALA A 614 -16.64 -2.46 9.07
CA ALA A 614 -17.41 -3.50 8.39
C ALA A 614 -17.91 -4.56 9.37
N ARG A 615 -19.22 -4.76 9.46
CA ARG A 615 -19.87 -5.73 10.32
C ARG A 615 -20.50 -6.84 9.50
N ARG A 616 -20.10 -8.09 9.76
CA ARG A 616 -20.69 -9.25 9.06
C ARG A 616 -22.17 -9.41 9.45
N ARG A 617 -23.03 -9.60 8.44
CA ARG A 617 -24.48 -9.80 8.56
C ARG A 617 -24.83 -11.26 8.21
N ARG A 618 -25.17 -12.05 9.23
CA ARG A 618 -25.57 -13.44 9.08
C ARG A 618 -27.08 -13.64 8.80
N ASP A 619 -27.87 -12.58 9.02
CA ASP A 619 -29.30 -12.57 8.78
C ASP A 619 -29.69 -12.40 7.30
N ILE A 620 -28.72 -12.12 6.42
CA ILE A 620 -28.88 -12.05 4.98
C ILE A 620 -28.48 -13.41 4.41
N ARG A 621 -29.37 -14.05 3.65
CA ARG A 621 -29.12 -15.36 3.00
C ARG A 621 -28.24 -15.19 1.75
N ALA A 622 -27.06 -14.64 1.92
CA ALA A 622 -25.99 -14.52 0.95
C ALA A 622 -24.81 -15.37 1.40
N ASP A 623 -23.91 -15.73 0.50
CA ASP A 623 -22.67 -16.44 0.87
C ASP A 623 -21.84 -15.59 1.83
N GLU A 624 -21.78 -14.28 1.55
CA GLU A 624 -21.14 -13.27 2.38
C GLU A 624 -21.94 -11.97 2.35
N ALA A 625 -22.10 -11.32 3.51
CA ALA A 625 -22.74 -10.01 3.58
C ALA A 625 -22.11 -9.19 4.71
N TYR A 626 -21.92 -7.92 4.45
CA TYR A 626 -21.33 -6.96 5.37
C TYR A 626 -22.11 -5.65 5.34
N GLU A 627 -22.35 -5.14 6.51
CA GLU A 627 -22.77 -3.75 6.71
C GLU A 627 -21.51 -2.90 6.69
N ILE A 628 -21.45 -1.93 5.78
CA ILE A 628 -20.28 -1.08 5.54
C ILE A 628 -20.64 0.39 5.69
N GLY A 629 -19.71 1.20 6.20
CA GLY A 629 -19.90 2.62 6.42
C GLY A 629 -20.33 3.01 7.83
N PRO A 630 -20.27 4.30 8.15
CA PRO A 630 -20.51 4.81 9.50
C PRO A 630 -21.99 4.78 9.90
N THR A 631 -22.89 4.70 8.93
CA THR A 631 -24.35 4.60 9.15
C THR A 631 -24.85 3.25 8.62
N ALA A 632 -25.78 2.61 9.34
CA ALA A 632 -26.34 1.29 9.03
C ALA A 632 -27.11 1.21 7.67
N GLY A 633 -26.78 2.10 6.73
CA GLY A 633 -27.47 2.30 5.47
C GLY A 633 -26.87 1.60 4.26
N MET A 634 -25.70 0.95 4.35
CA MET A 634 -25.03 0.32 3.22
C MET A 634 -24.73 -1.15 3.51
N ILE A 635 -25.20 -2.04 2.64
CA ILE A 635 -24.94 -3.49 2.68
C ILE A 635 -24.22 -3.91 1.41
N ALA A 636 -23.04 -4.47 1.58
CA ALA A 636 -22.32 -5.18 0.52
C ALA A 636 -22.54 -6.69 0.67
N LEU A 637 -22.93 -7.37 -0.39
CA LEU A 637 -23.18 -8.80 -0.36
C LEU A 637 -22.60 -9.51 -1.58
N ARG A 638 -22.20 -10.78 -1.36
CA ARG A 638 -21.84 -11.73 -2.40
C ARG A 638 -22.84 -12.86 -2.43
N VAL A 639 -23.34 -13.13 -3.61
CA VAL A 639 -24.17 -14.31 -3.90
C VAL A 639 -23.55 -15.01 -5.09
N ARG A 640 -22.94 -16.18 -4.85
CA ARG A 640 -22.15 -16.89 -5.86
C ARG A 640 -21.11 -15.93 -6.49
N ARG A 641 -21.18 -15.68 -7.78
CA ARG A 641 -20.27 -14.80 -8.54
C ARG A 641 -20.66 -13.31 -8.56
N TYR A 642 -21.78 -12.94 -7.94
CA TYR A 642 -22.29 -11.57 -7.96
C TYR A 642 -21.83 -10.80 -6.72
N VAL A 643 -21.31 -9.60 -6.92
CA VAL A 643 -21.03 -8.62 -5.86
C VAL A 643 -21.96 -7.43 -6.02
N VAL A 644 -22.82 -7.21 -5.03
CA VAL A 644 -23.87 -6.20 -5.06
C VAL A 644 -23.75 -5.32 -3.82
N VAL A 645 -24.03 -4.03 -3.98
CA VAL A 645 -24.13 -3.06 -2.88
C VAL A 645 -25.53 -2.46 -2.90
N VAL A 646 -26.14 -2.40 -1.73
CA VAL A 646 -27.44 -1.78 -1.47
C VAL A 646 -27.22 -0.63 -0.52
N GLU A 647 -27.55 0.58 -0.95
CA GLU A 647 -27.47 1.80 -0.16
C GLU A 647 -28.87 2.34 0.09
N ALA A 648 -29.20 2.60 1.36
CA ALA A 648 -30.49 3.19 1.74
C ALA A 648 -30.28 4.02 3.01
N GLU A 649 -30.41 5.32 2.92
CA GLU A 649 -30.22 6.20 4.07
C GLU A 649 -31.39 6.10 5.07
N ARG A 650 -32.59 5.97 4.57
CA ARG A 650 -33.85 5.88 5.36
C ARG A 650 -34.88 5.01 4.63
N PRO A 651 -35.76 4.31 5.35
CA PRO A 651 -35.84 4.13 6.80
C PRO A 651 -34.75 3.15 7.30
N ALA A 652 -34.44 3.22 8.60
CA ALA A 652 -33.47 2.34 9.24
C ALA A 652 -33.78 0.85 8.93
N GLY A 653 -32.74 0.09 8.54
CA GLY A 653 -32.82 -1.32 8.19
C GLY A 653 -33.43 -1.62 6.82
N ALA A 654 -33.78 -0.61 6.00
CA ALA A 654 -34.26 -0.82 4.63
C ALA A 654 -33.22 -1.54 3.78
N ALA A 655 -31.96 -1.11 3.82
CA ALA A 655 -30.86 -1.75 3.10
C ALA A 655 -30.78 -3.25 3.40
N ALA A 656 -30.88 -3.67 4.65
CA ALA A 656 -30.83 -5.08 5.03
C ALA A 656 -32.04 -5.88 4.55
N ARG A 657 -33.25 -5.32 4.56
CA ARG A 657 -34.45 -5.97 4.03
C ARG A 657 -34.33 -6.19 2.52
N LEU A 658 -33.92 -5.15 1.80
CA LEU A 658 -33.75 -5.22 0.35
C LEU A 658 -32.59 -6.15 -0.05
N ALA A 659 -31.50 -6.16 0.71
CA ALA A 659 -30.40 -7.09 0.49
C ALA A 659 -30.84 -8.56 0.62
N ARG A 660 -31.78 -8.89 1.53
CA ARG A 660 -32.36 -10.24 1.61
C ARG A 660 -33.18 -10.62 0.36
N SER A 661 -33.99 -9.70 -0.14
CA SER A 661 -34.77 -9.93 -1.37
C SER A 661 -33.84 -10.14 -2.56
N ILE A 662 -32.80 -9.33 -2.69
CA ILE A 662 -31.77 -9.45 -3.76
C ILE A 662 -31.05 -10.80 -3.64
N ALA A 663 -30.60 -11.16 -2.42
CA ALA A 663 -29.92 -12.43 -2.21
C ALA A 663 -30.82 -13.64 -2.59
N TYR A 664 -32.09 -13.57 -2.26
CA TYR A 664 -33.07 -14.61 -2.63
C TYR A 664 -33.19 -14.76 -4.18
N ARG A 665 -33.31 -13.65 -4.92
CA ARG A 665 -33.42 -13.65 -6.38
C ARG A 665 -32.15 -14.13 -7.07
N LEU A 666 -31.00 -13.70 -6.62
CA LEU A 666 -29.72 -14.13 -7.20
C LEU A 666 -29.43 -15.62 -6.93
N ASN A 667 -29.97 -16.18 -5.85
CA ASN A 667 -29.92 -17.63 -5.58
C ASN A 667 -30.93 -18.45 -6.40
N ASN A 668 -32.07 -17.83 -6.74
CA ASN A 668 -33.17 -18.47 -7.46
C ASN A 668 -33.50 -17.66 -8.73
N PRO A 669 -32.63 -17.67 -9.74
CA PRO A 669 -32.90 -16.98 -10.99
C PRO A 669 -34.11 -17.64 -11.66
N SER A 670 -35.16 -16.86 -11.96
CA SER A 670 -36.35 -17.26 -12.71
C SER A 670 -36.02 -17.49 -14.17
#